data_19d3ea503d3578a5306b55de1d03e47f
#
_entry.id   19d3ea503d3578a5306b55de1d03e47f
#
_cell.length_a   1.000
_cell.length_b   1.000
_cell.length_c   1.000
_cell.angle_alpha   90.00
_cell.angle_beta   90.00
_cell.angle_gamma   90.00
#
_symmetry.space_group_name_H-M   'P 1'
#
loop_
_entity.id
_entity.type
_entity.pdbx_description
1 polymer ?
#
loop_
_entity_poly.entity_id
_entity_poly.type
_entity_poly.pdbx_seq_one_letter_code
_entity_poly.pdbx_strand_id
1 'polypeptide(L)'
;MAVLGKIRSKGTLLMIVIGLALLGFLVEEGARSCSGLKNEQRSQVGEILGEKISNQDFQKLIDEYQSAIKLTMQRDNLSEQELNQVKDQVWHQLVSNRVLEADAKKVGLTVTEQEIQNVLSDGTNPALAQTPFVNQQTGRFDVNILKQFLDSYNKAKDTNSPQLEQMQSIYNYWLFVEKNLRSQLLGQKYQSLLASCVLSNKVEAKLAFKDNNEEAQIQLATLPYSSVKDADIKISDDDLKAKYDELKGMFRQAVESRDVKYVDVQIKASAADRRAIMNNMNSLQKELSTTTDVSSVVSKSGSIIPYLDVPVSSKAYQQYPDIASKIETLDVGTTGVTENTQDNTLNVIRVLSKEQLPDSVEFRQIQVIANTPEESKVKADSIQKALAGGADFVTIAKRYGQTGAKAWLIGQQYESAPSIGQDNRTFLLSLLKGEVNAIQNVALTQGNVIVEVLQKRAMTTKSVAAVIKKAIDFSKETRGIAYNKFSEFVAKSTTLADLQKNAGRYGYLVKDLKGITTAEHYVAGIRGTRDALKWIFEAKQGDISPLFEVGDNDHMLVLVLNGIHEQGYRPWNDAEVKEILKREVMKDKKAEVLMAKLKGVKSIAAAQAKGAKVSIVNQITFASPAFIQSVGAVEPALSGAVAATEQGKFSKKPVKGNAGVYVFQVLKKAMRAGSKFNEAQLEQQLSQQSMQIVGGFMQDLVLKAHVVDNRYLFF
;
A
#
# COMPACT_ATOMS: atom_id res chain seq x y z
N MET A 1 58.79 -42.85 -36.36
CA MET A 1 57.71 -42.84 -37.40
C MET A 1 56.66 -43.94 -37.23
N ALA A 2 56.64 -44.70 -36.13
CA ALA A 2 55.63 -45.76 -35.91
C ALA A 2 54.37 -45.34 -35.21
N VAL A 3 54.34 -44.17 -34.60
CA VAL A 3 53.15 -43.68 -33.82
C VAL A 3 52.06 -42.99 -34.71
N LEU A 4 52.52 -42.30 -35.78
CA LEU A 4 51.63 -41.62 -36.73
C LEU A 4 50.81 -42.62 -37.60
N GLY A 5 51.34 -43.80 -37.87
CA GLY A 5 50.65 -44.86 -38.63
C GLY A 5 49.50 -45.50 -37.84
N LYS A 6 49.65 -45.65 -36.51
CA LYS A 6 48.61 -46.19 -35.62
C LYS A 6 47.45 -45.22 -35.37
N ILE A 7 47.72 -43.92 -35.45
CA ILE A 7 46.69 -42.85 -35.33
C ILE A 7 45.84 -42.79 -36.62
N ARG A 8 46.49 -43.02 -37.81
CA ARG A 8 45.80 -42.98 -39.10
C ARG A 8 44.87 -44.16 -39.32
N SER A 9 45.17 -45.34 -38.74
CA SER A 9 44.31 -46.53 -38.83
C SER A 9 43.05 -46.52 -37.91
N LYS A 10 42.99 -45.55 -36.99
CA LYS A 10 41.82 -45.35 -36.09
C LYS A 10 41.16 -43.99 -36.31
N GLY A 11 41.22 -43.46 -37.52
CA GLY A 11 40.69 -42.14 -37.87
C GLY A 11 39.21 -41.99 -37.53
N THR A 12 38.40 -43.04 -37.73
CA THR A 12 37.00 -43.04 -37.38
C THR A 12 36.75 -42.92 -35.85
N LEU A 13 37.59 -43.59 -35.06
CA LEU A 13 37.48 -43.51 -33.59
C LEU A 13 37.90 -42.12 -33.07
N LEU A 14 38.94 -41.52 -33.71
CA LEU A 14 39.38 -40.15 -33.40
C LEU A 14 38.28 -39.12 -33.75
N MET A 15 37.61 -39.29 -34.90
CA MET A 15 36.45 -38.44 -35.29
C MET A 15 35.27 -38.55 -34.32
N ILE A 16 34.99 -39.75 -33.83
CA ILE A 16 33.92 -39.95 -32.82
C ILE A 16 34.31 -39.29 -31.50
N VAL A 17 35.53 -39.41 -31.03
CA VAL A 17 35.99 -38.78 -29.78
C VAL A 17 36.00 -37.26 -29.89
N ILE A 18 36.45 -36.71 -31.03
CA ILE A 18 36.39 -35.25 -31.29
C ILE A 18 34.95 -34.78 -31.41
N GLY A 19 34.09 -35.55 -32.08
CA GLY A 19 32.64 -35.25 -32.19
C GLY A 19 31.93 -35.24 -30.83
N LEU A 20 32.23 -36.21 -29.97
CA LEU A 20 31.72 -36.26 -28.61
C LEU A 20 32.26 -35.13 -27.71
N ALA A 21 33.54 -34.76 -27.88
CA ALA A 21 34.11 -33.63 -27.17
C ALA A 21 33.50 -32.29 -27.61
N LEU A 22 33.26 -32.10 -28.92
CA LEU A 22 32.56 -30.92 -29.46
C LEU A 22 31.08 -30.88 -29.00
N LEU A 23 30.42 -32.04 -28.97
CA LEU A 23 29.04 -32.13 -28.47
C LEU A 23 28.98 -31.82 -26.96
N GLY A 24 29.94 -32.31 -26.18
CA GLY A 24 30.08 -31.97 -24.75
C GLY A 24 30.31 -30.47 -24.54
N PHE A 25 31.13 -29.84 -25.37
CA PHE A 25 31.38 -28.40 -25.34
C PHE A 25 30.12 -27.59 -25.71
N LEU A 26 29.38 -27.99 -26.73
CA LEU A 26 28.13 -27.36 -27.13
C LEU A 26 27.03 -27.51 -26.07
N VAL A 27 26.96 -28.65 -25.37
CA VAL A 27 26.04 -28.86 -24.23
C VAL A 27 26.46 -28.01 -23.03
N GLU A 28 27.78 -27.89 -22.77
CA GLU A 28 28.27 -27.03 -21.69
C GLU A 28 28.04 -25.54 -22.00
N GLU A 29 28.25 -25.11 -23.24
CA GLU A 29 27.97 -23.73 -23.68
C GLU A 29 26.46 -23.43 -23.71
N GLY A 30 25.63 -24.41 -24.11
CA GLY A 30 24.18 -24.33 -24.00
C GLY A 30 23.69 -24.23 -22.55
N ALA A 31 24.27 -24.99 -21.64
CA ALA A 31 23.99 -24.93 -20.21
C ALA A 31 24.46 -23.61 -19.57
N ARG A 32 25.60 -23.07 -20.00
CA ARG A 32 26.09 -21.75 -19.60
C ARG A 32 25.24 -20.60 -20.14
N SER A 33 24.74 -20.73 -21.39
CA SER A 33 23.77 -19.76 -21.94
C SER A 33 22.45 -19.76 -21.18
N CYS A 34 21.95 -20.92 -20.76
CA CYS A 34 20.77 -21.01 -19.90
C CYS A 34 21.01 -20.44 -18.49
N SER A 35 22.23 -20.56 -17.94
CA SER A 35 22.59 -19.91 -16.66
C SER A 35 22.83 -18.41 -16.84
N GLY A 36 23.31 -17.98 -18.01
CA GLY A 36 23.40 -16.56 -18.37
C GLY A 36 22.05 -15.86 -18.48
N LEU A 37 21.08 -16.50 -19.11
CA LEU A 37 19.69 -16.01 -19.17
C LEU A 37 19.05 -15.88 -17.79
N LYS A 38 19.29 -16.84 -16.88
CA LYS A 38 18.83 -16.73 -15.47
C LYS A 38 19.53 -15.59 -14.70
N ASN A 39 20.82 -15.34 -14.97
CA ASN A 39 21.55 -14.23 -14.37
C ASN A 39 21.10 -12.87 -14.93
N GLU A 40 20.76 -12.81 -16.19
CA GLU A 40 20.24 -11.59 -16.83
C GLU A 40 18.84 -11.23 -16.31
N GLN A 41 17.97 -12.23 -16.11
CA GLN A 41 16.68 -12.02 -15.46
C GLN A 41 16.82 -11.58 -13.99
N ARG A 42 17.85 -12.05 -13.28
CA ARG A 42 18.14 -11.64 -11.90
C ARG A 42 18.70 -10.22 -11.77
N SER A 43 19.03 -9.54 -12.85
CA SER A 43 19.46 -8.13 -12.84
C SER A 43 18.37 -7.16 -13.21
N GLN A 44 17.17 -7.64 -13.59
CA GLN A 44 16.07 -6.86 -14.13
C GLN A 44 14.88 -6.91 -13.18
N VAL A 45 14.42 -5.74 -12.76
CA VAL A 45 13.25 -5.56 -11.89
C VAL A 45 11.95 -5.94 -12.60
N GLY A 46 11.96 -5.89 -13.94
CA GLY A 46 10.84 -6.29 -14.76
C GLY A 46 10.99 -5.91 -16.21
N GLU A 47 9.92 -6.12 -16.99
CA GLU A 47 9.84 -5.79 -18.39
C GLU A 47 8.49 -5.12 -18.69
N ILE A 48 8.49 -4.04 -19.47
CA ILE A 48 7.30 -3.29 -19.85
C ILE A 48 7.29 -3.11 -21.37
N LEU A 49 6.31 -3.68 -22.06
CA LEU A 49 6.18 -3.62 -23.51
C LEU A 49 7.43 -4.13 -24.26
N GLY A 50 8.15 -5.12 -23.72
CA GLY A 50 9.39 -5.66 -24.26
C GLY A 50 10.65 -4.90 -23.86
N GLU A 51 10.55 -3.77 -23.18
CA GLU A 51 11.68 -3.02 -22.63
C GLU A 51 12.04 -3.51 -21.23
N LYS A 52 13.28 -3.93 -21.04
CA LYS A 52 13.81 -4.42 -19.76
C LYS A 52 14.12 -3.25 -18.81
N ILE A 53 13.72 -3.36 -17.57
CA ILE A 53 13.96 -2.35 -16.52
C ILE A 53 15.05 -2.87 -15.60
N SER A 54 16.21 -2.19 -15.57
CA SER A 54 17.29 -2.58 -14.67
C SER A 54 16.96 -2.23 -13.20
N ASN A 55 17.53 -2.99 -12.27
CA ASN A 55 17.43 -2.68 -10.83
C ASN A 55 18.01 -1.29 -10.53
N GLN A 56 19.10 -0.91 -11.20
CA GLN A 56 19.74 0.38 -10.98
C GLN A 56 18.85 1.56 -11.41
N ASP A 57 18.18 1.46 -12.56
CA ASP A 57 17.30 2.53 -13.03
C ASP A 57 16.04 2.64 -12.18
N PHE A 58 15.52 1.49 -11.76
CA PHE A 58 14.37 1.48 -10.84
C PHE A 58 14.73 2.06 -9.47
N GLN A 59 15.93 1.74 -8.92
CA GLN A 59 16.40 2.31 -7.66
C GLN A 59 16.54 3.84 -7.74
N LYS A 60 17.05 4.38 -8.85
CA LYS A 60 17.09 5.84 -9.06
C LYS A 60 15.71 6.48 -8.98
N LEU A 61 14.70 5.86 -9.57
CA LEU A 61 13.33 6.37 -9.50
C LEU A 61 12.77 6.31 -8.07
N ILE A 62 13.09 5.25 -7.30
CA ILE A 62 12.73 5.16 -5.89
C ILE A 62 13.39 6.31 -5.10
N ASP A 63 14.69 6.55 -5.32
CA ASP A 63 15.45 7.59 -4.62
C ASP A 63 14.92 9.00 -4.96
N GLU A 64 14.54 9.26 -6.22
CA GLU A 64 13.88 10.50 -6.65
C GLU A 64 12.57 10.70 -5.89
N TYR A 65 11.74 9.65 -5.82
CA TYR A 65 10.45 9.70 -5.16
C TYR A 65 10.57 9.86 -3.63
N GLN A 66 11.49 9.13 -3.00
CA GLN A 66 11.79 9.28 -1.58
C GLN A 66 12.27 10.69 -1.23
N SER A 67 13.16 11.25 -2.06
CA SER A 67 13.67 12.60 -1.87
C SER A 67 12.54 13.64 -1.94
N ALA A 68 11.60 13.46 -2.86
CA ALA A 68 10.42 14.30 -2.97
C ALA A 68 9.53 14.21 -1.71
N ILE A 69 9.29 13.00 -1.19
CA ILE A 69 8.49 12.78 0.03
C ILE A 69 9.17 13.41 1.24
N LYS A 70 10.47 13.17 1.43
CA LYS A 70 11.23 13.73 2.56
C LYS A 70 11.17 15.25 2.59
N LEU A 71 11.32 15.88 1.42
CA LEU A 71 11.25 17.34 1.29
C LEU A 71 9.84 17.87 1.63
N THR A 72 8.79 17.22 1.14
CA THR A 72 7.40 17.66 1.36
C THR A 72 6.89 17.39 2.76
N MET A 73 7.28 16.25 3.36
CA MET A 73 6.85 15.86 4.71
C MET A 73 7.78 16.36 5.83
N GLN A 74 8.94 16.95 5.48
CA GLN A 74 9.98 17.40 6.42
C GLN A 74 10.40 16.27 7.39
N ARG A 75 10.53 15.04 6.86
CA ARG A 75 10.93 13.85 7.61
C ARG A 75 12.09 13.14 6.91
N ASP A 76 13.12 12.79 7.65
CA ASP A 76 14.32 12.15 7.09
C ASP A 76 14.17 10.63 6.92
N ASN A 77 13.38 9.98 7.76
CA ASN A 77 13.25 8.53 7.78
C ASN A 77 11.83 8.08 7.43
N LEU A 78 11.74 7.09 6.53
CA LEU A 78 10.53 6.36 6.21
C LEU A 78 10.59 4.97 6.85
N SER A 79 9.46 4.48 7.34
CA SER A 79 9.32 3.11 7.82
C SER A 79 9.41 2.12 6.65
N GLU A 80 9.68 0.84 6.95
CA GLU A 80 9.70 -0.23 5.94
C GLU A 80 8.40 -0.29 5.12
N GLN A 81 7.26 -0.13 5.79
CA GLN A 81 5.96 -0.12 5.13
C GLN A 81 5.80 1.06 4.17
N GLU A 82 6.22 2.27 4.58
CA GLU A 82 6.21 3.45 3.70
C GLU A 82 7.17 3.26 2.52
N LEU A 83 8.35 2.66 2.74
CA LEU A 83 9.29 2.33 1.66
C LEU A 83 8.70 1.34 0.65
N ASN A 84 7.98 0.33 1.11
CA ASN A 84 7.31 -0.63 0.23
C ASN A 84 6.19 0.05 -0.56
N GLN A 85 5.40 0.93 0.07
CA GLN A 85 4.40 1.74 -0.64
C GLN A 85 5.04 2.64 -1.71
N VAL A 86 6.19 3.25 -1.43
CA VAL A 86 6.94 4.04 -2.42
C VAL A 86 7.37 3.19 -3.60
N LYS A 87 7.93 1.98 -3.37
CA LYS A 87 8.33 1.06 -4.43
C LYS A 87 7.14 0.67 -5.32
N ASP A 88 5.98 0.37 -4.72
CA ASP A 88 4.76 0.06 -5.45
C ASP A 88 4.27 1.24 -6.27
N GLN A 89 4.23 2.42 -5.67
CA GLN A 89 3.82 3.65 -6.36
C GLN A 89 4.73 3.96 -7.55
N VAL A 90 6.05 3.86 -7.37
CA VAL A 90 7.03 4.08 -8.44
C VAL A 90 6.85 3.06 -9.56
N TRP A 91 6.63 1.79 -9.24
CA TRP A 91 6.38 0.75 -10.24
C TRP A 91 5.10 1.01 -11.02
N HIS A 92 3.99 1.25 -10.32
CA HIS A 92 2.70 1.55 -10.96
C HIS A 92 2.79 2.78 -11.86
N GLN A 93 3.48 3.83 -11.42
CA GLN A 93 3.67 5.04 -12.21
C GLN A 93 4.55 4.79 -13.44
N LEU A 94 5.64 4.03 -13.29
CA LEU A 94 6.52 3.65 -14.39
C LEU A 94 5.78 2.86 -15.46
N VAL A 95 5.03 1.82 -15.05
CA VAL A 95 4.19 1.01 -15.96
C VAL A 95 3.16 1.88 -16.66
N SER A 96 2.40 2.67 -15.91
CA SER A 96 1.34 3.54 -16.46
C SER A 96 1.90 4.56 -17.44
N ASN A 97 3.02 5.21 -17.11
CA ASN A 97 3.65 6.20 -17.99
C ASN A 97 4.16 5.57 -19.27
N ARG A 98 4.86 4.43 -19.21
CA ARG A 98 5.39 3.74 -20.39
C ARG A 98 4.28 3.26 -21.33
N VAL A 99 3.23 2.68 -20.77
CA VAL A 99 2.09 2.20 -21.55
C VAL A 99 1.32 3.35 -22.18
N LEU A 100 1.08 4.43 -21.41
CA LEU A 100 0.41 5.63 -21.92
C LEU A 100 1.22 6.31 -23.03
N GLU A 101 2.53 6.52 -22.84
CA GLU A 101 3.42 7.13 -23.83
C GLU A 101 3.45 6.32 -25.13
N ALA A 102 3.56 4.99 -25.01
CA ALA A 102 3.57 4.11 -26.18
C ALA A 102 2.26 4.18 -26.98
N ASP A 103 1.12 4.26 -26.30
CA ASP A 103 -0.18 4.29 -26.96
C ASP A 103 -0.54 5.69 -27.47
N ALA A 104 -0.24 6.75 -26.69
CA ALA A 104 -0.38 8.14 -27.09
C ALA A 104 0.43 8.46 -28.37
N LYS A 105 1.66 7.90 -28.47
CA LYS A 105 2.49 8.04 -29.67
C LYS A 105 1.84 7.47 -30.92
N LYS A 106 1.10 6.34 -30.80
CA LYS A 106 0.40 5.73 -31.96
C LYS A 106 -0.70 6.63 -32.50
N VAL A 107 -1.35 7.42 -31.66
CA VAL A 107 -2.40 8.37 -32.05
C VAL A 107 -1.89 9.80 -32.24
N GLY A 108 -0.57 10.02 -32.19
CA GLY A 108 0.07 11.32 -32.42
C GLY A 108 -0.11 12.33 -31.28
N LEU A 109 -0.49 11.89 -30.07
CA LEU A 109 -0.63 12.78 -28.92
C LEU A 109 0.73 13.05 -28.28
N THR A 110 1.02 14.32 -28.05
CA THR A 110 2.21 14.79 -27.34
C THR A 110 1.86 15.94 -26.39
N VAL A 111 2.72 16.23 -25.45
CA VAL A 111 2.67 17.43 -24.60
C VAL A 111 3.78 18.37 -25.04
N THR A 112 3.41 19.55 -25.51
CA THR A 112 4.34 20.56 -26.00
C THR A 112 4.89 21.42 -24.85
N GLU A 113 6.07 22.06 -25.08
CA GLU A 113 6.63 23.02 -24.12
C GLU A 113 5.67 24.20 -23.85
N GLN A 114 4.95 24.64 -24.88
CA GLN A 114 3.99 25.74 -24.74
C GLN A 114 2.83 25.36 -23.79
N GLU A 115 2.35 24.10 -23.84
CA GLU A 115 1.31 23.61 -22.91
C GLU A 115 1.82 23.59 -21.47
N ILE A 116 3.06 23.13 -21.25
CA ILE A 116 3.69 23.19 -19.93
C ILE A 116 3.78 24.64 -19.43
N GLN A 117 4.29 25.53 -20.26
CA GLN A 117 4.40 26.95 -19.89
C GLN A 117 3.06 27.61 -19.58
N ASN A 118 2.00 27.25 -20.31
CA ASN A 118 0.64 27.73 -20.04
C ASN A 118 0.16 27.27 -18.65
N VAL A 119 0.37 26.00 -18.30
CA VAL A 119 0.00 25.45 -16.98
C VAL A 119 0.81 26.10 -15.85
N LEU A 120 2.11 26.31 -16.07
CA LEU A 120 2.97 27.01 -15.10
C LEU A 120 2.56 28.48 -14.91
N SER A 121 2.15 29.15 -15.99
CA SER A 121 1.71 30.55 -15.95
C SER A 121 0.36 30.71 -15.28
N ASP A 122 -0.57 29.77 -15.47
CA ASP A 122 -1.86 29.74 -14.80
C ASP A 122 -1.74 29.43 -13.30
N GLY A 123 -0.76 28.60 -12.89
CA GLY A 123 -0.42 28.31 -11.50
C GLY A 123 -1.50 27.61 -10.67
N THR A 124 -2.58 27.13 -11.30
CA THR A 124 -3.75 26.52 -10.61
C THR A 124 -3.68 25.00 -10.52
N ASN A 125 -2.73 24.35 -11.22
CA ASN A 125 -2.61 22.90 -11.19
C ASN A 125 -2.27 22.40 -9.77
N PRO A 126 -3.04 21.44 -9.21
CA PRO A 126 -2.83 20.97 -7.84
C PRO A 126 -1.42 20.41 -7.57
N ALA A 127 -0.75 19.83 -8.58
CA ALA A 127 0.61 19.33 -8.44
C ALA A 127 1.62 20.46 -8.15
N LEU A 128 1.34 21.67 -8.57
CA LEU A 128 2.18 22.85 -8.35
C LEU A 128 1.99 23.47 -6.96
N ALA A 129 0.83 23.26 -6.34
CA ALA A 129 0.48 23.82 -5.02
C ALA A 129 1.35 23.29 -3.86
N GLN A 130 2.00 22.14 -4.05
CA GLN A 130 2.87 21.52 -3.03
C GLN A 130 4.35 21.87 -3.23
N THR A 131 4.67 22.70 -4.23
CA THR A 131 6.06 23.12 -4.50
C THR A 131 6.46 24.33 -3.61
N PRO A 132 7.75 24.52 -3.35
CA PRO A 132 8.22 25.71 -2.63
C PRO A 132 8.10 27.04 -3.43
N PHE A 133 7.53 26.97 -4.63
CA PHE A 133 7.35 28.12 -5.53
C PHE A 133 5.94 28.74 -5.44
N VAL A 134 5.25 28.52 -4.32
CA VAL A 134 3.93 29.09 -4.05
C VAL A 134 4.08 30.49 -3.46
N ASN A 135 3.38 31.45 -4.04
CA ASN A 135 3.28 32.80 -3.51
C ASN A 135 2.40 32.78 -2.24
N GLN A 136 2.97 33.18 -1.11
CA GLN A 136 2.29 33.11 0.20
C GLN A 136 1.08 34.05 0.31
N GLN A 137 0.99 35.09 -0.53
CA GLN A 137 -0.13 36.04 -0.52
C GLN A 137 -1.33 35.47 -1.30
N THR A 138 -1.08 34.79 -2.42
CA THR A 138 -2.12 34.27 -3.31
C THR A 138 -2.46 32.80 -3.09
N GLY A 139 -1.58 32.05 -2.42
CA GLY A 139 -1.67 30.60 -2.24
C GLY A 139 -1.50 29.80 -3.53
N ARG A 140 -1.02 30.43 -4.62
CA ARG A 140 -0.85 29.82 -5.94
C ARG A 140 0.62 29.73 -6.32
N PHE A 141 0.94 28.78 -7.17
CA PHE A 141 2.25 28.68 -7.80
C PHE A 141 2.55 29.97 -8.59
N ASP A 142 3.80 30.46 -8.47
CA ASP A 142 4.26 31.63 -9.18
C ASP A 142 5.52 31.32 -10.01
N VAL A 143 5.36 31.32 -11.31
CA VAL A 143 6.45 31.04 -12.26
C VAL A 143 7.65 31.96 -12.11
N ASN A 144 7.47 33.19 -11.57
CA ASN A 144 8.57 34.10 -11.36
C ASN A 144 9.45 33.69 -10.16
N ILE A 145 8.83 33.14 -9.10
CA ILE A 145 9.57 32.55 -7.97
C ILE A 145 10.42 31.36 -8.46
N LEU A 146 9.84 30.49 -9.30
CA LEU A 146 10.60 29.40 -9.92
C LEU A 146 11.78 29.95 -10.77
N LYS A 147 11.54 30.92 -11.64
CA LYS A 147 12.61 31.52 -12.47
C LYS A 147 13.73 32.07 -11.62
N GLN A 148 13.41 32.87 -10.60
CA GLN A 148 14.40 33.43 -9.66
C GLN A 148 15.22 32.34 -8.96
N PHE A 149 14.56 31.25 -8.58
CA PHE A 149 15.23 30.08 -7.99
C PHE A 149 16.19 29.42 -9.00
N LEU A 150 15.76 29.18 -10.24
CA LEU A 150 16.59 28.56 -11.29
C LEU A 150 17.82 29.43 -11.63
N ASP A 151 17.65 30.75 -11.71
CA ASP A 151 18.76 31.66 -11.91
C ASP A 151 19.75 31.64 -10.74
N SER A 152 19.25 31.59 -9.51
CA SER A 152 20.08 31.51 -8.30
C SER A 152 20.81 30.18 -8.21
N TYR A 153 20.13 29.05 -8.54
CA TYR A 153 20.73 27.74 -8.61
C TYR A 153 21.87 27.66 -9.63
N ASN A 154 21.67 28.17 -10.84
CA ASN A 154 22.69 28.22 -11.86
C ASN A 154 23.92 29.03 -11.41
N LYS A 155 23.71 30.20 -10.81
CA LYS A 155 24.80 31.00 -10.22
C LYS A 155 25.54 30.25 -9.11
N ALA A 156 24.82 29.57 -8.20
CA ALA A 156 25.40 28.78 -7.12
C ALA A 156 26.24 27.62 -7.66
N LYS A 157 25.77 26.98 -8.73
CA LYS A 157 26.48 25.90 -9.43
C LYS A 157 27.78 26.41 -10.06
N ASP A 158 27.76 27.53 -10.75
CA ASP A 158 28.92 28.13 -11.41
C ASP A 158 29.99 28.58 -10.40
N THR A 159 29.57 29.00 -9.20
CA THR A 159 30.46 29.50 -8.14
C THR A 159 30.81 28.42 -7.09
N ASN A 160 30.30 27.21 -7.20
CA ASN A 160 30.44 26.12 -6.22
C ASN A 160 30.11 26.58 -4.79
N SER A 161 28.99 27.29 -4.65
CA SER A 161 28.53 27.88 -3.39
C SER A 161 28.27 26.82 -2.30
N PRO A 162 28.53 27.11 -1.00
CA PRO A 162 28.16 26.20 0.11
C PRO A 162 26.66 25.86 0.18
N GLN A 163 25.80 26.68 -0.42
CA GLN A 163 24.34 26.46 -0.48
C GLN A 163 23.91 25.54 -1.61
N LEU A 164 24.84 25.12 -2.48
CA LEU A 164 24.53 24.33 -3.68
C LEU A 164 23.82 23.01 -3.35
N GLU A 165 24.21 22.31 -2.29
CA GLU A 165 23.63 21.02 -1.89
C GLU A 165 22.13 21.15 -1.55
N GLN A 166 21.77 22.17 -0.77
CA GLN A 166 20.37 22.43 -0.43
C GLN A 166 19.56 22.85 -1.67
N MET A 167 20.13 23.69 -2.51
CA MET A 167 19.48 24.12 -3.76
C MET A 167 19.35 22.97 -4.76
N GLN A 168 20.30 22.03 -4.79
CA GLN A 168 20.24 20.84 -5.61
C GLN A 168 19.05 19.95 -5.24
N SER A 169 18.73 19.79 -3.96
CA SER A 169 17.60 19.01 -3.51
C SER A 169 16.27 19.59 -4.00
N ILE A 170 16.12 20.93 -3.93
CA ILE A 170 14.94 21.64 -4.43
C ILE A 170 14.86 21.57 -5.96
N TYR A 171 16.01 21.66 -6.65
CA TYR A 171 16.07 21.52 -8.12
C TYR A 171 15.66 20.12 -8.57
N ASN A 172 16.15 19.09 -7.92
CA ASN A 172 15.78 17.69 -8.21
C ASN A 172 14.28 17.46 -7.98
N TYR A 173 13.73 18.04 -6.91
CA TYR A 173 12.30 18.00 -6.65
C TYR A 173 11.50 18.70 -7.76
N TRP A 174 11.97 19.84 -8.24
CA TRP A 174 11.34 20.52 -9.38
C TRP A 174 11.33 19.64 -10.64
N LEU A 175 12.45 19.02 -11.00
CA LEU A 175 12.52 18.11 -12.15
C LEU A 175 11.53 16.93 -12.00
N PHE A 176 11.41 16.41 -10.80
CA PHE A 176 10.42 15.36 -10.48
C PHE A 176 8.98 15.88 -10.71
N VAL A 177 8.64 17.07 -10.23
CA VAL A 177 7.31 17.67 -10.42
C VAL A 177 7.03 17.93 -11.89
N GLU A 178 7.98 18.51 -12.65
CA GLU A 178 7.82 18.78 -14.09
C GLU A 178 7.58 17.50 -14.90
N LYS A 179 8.36 16.43 -14.63
CA LYS A 179 8.19 15.12 -15.26
C LYS A 179 6.79 14.55 -15.00
N ASN A 180 6.32 14.61 -13.76
CA ASN A 180 4.99 14.14 -13.39
C ASN A 180 3.88 14.99 -14.01
N LEU A 181 4.06 16.29 -14.10
CA LEU A 181 3.13 17.22 -14.76
C LEU A 181 2.96 16.86 -16.24
N ARG A 182 4.05 16.57 -16.97
CA ARG A 182 3.98 16.10 -18.37
C ARG A 182 3.17 14.84 -18.51
N SER A 183 3.43 13.84 -17.66
CA SER A 183 2.69 12.57 -17.68
C SER A 183 1.21 12.77 -17.36
N GLN A 184 0.89 13.63 -16.39
CA GLN A 184 -0.49 13.98 -16.04
C GLN A 184 -1.22 14.66 -17.21
N LEU A 185 -0.60 15.63 -17.86
CA LEU A 185 -1.18 16.32 -19.01
C LEU A 185 -1.39 15.39 -20.19
N LEU A 186 -0.44 14.49 -20.46
CA LEU A 186 -0.60 13.46 -21.50
C LEU A 186 -1.79 12.56 -21.20
N GLY A 187 -1.92 12.10 -19.95
CA GLY A 187 -3.05 11.29 -19.50
C GLY A 187 -4.38 12.00 -19.64
N GLN A 188 -4.46 13.29 -19.27
CA GLN A 188 -5.66 14.10 -19.43
C GLN A 188 -6.04 14.28 -20.91
N LYS A 189 -5.07 14.54 -21.80
CA LYS A 189 -5.30 14.64 -23.26
C LYS A 189 -5.81 13.33 -23.83
N TYR A 190 -5.21 12.22 -23.45
CA TYR A 190 -5.60 10.88 -23.89
C TYR A 190 -7.02 10.53 -23.40
N GLN A 191 -7.31 10.79 -22.12
CA GLN A 191 -8.64 10.60 -21.55
C GLN A 191 -9.70 11.48 -22.25
N SER A 192 -9.37 12.74 -22.53
CA SER A 192 -10.26 13.67 -23.26
C SER A 192 -10.53 13.20 -24.67
N LEU A 193 -9.52 12.64 -25.38
CA LEU A 193 -9.70 12.03 -26.69
C LEU A 193 -10.68 10.86 -26.61
N LEU A 194 -10.48 9.94 -25.68
CA LEU A 194 -11.39 8.79 -25.51
C LEU A 194 -12.80 9.23 -25.12
N ALA A 195 -12.93 10.20 -24.21
CA ALA A 195 -14.21 10.77 -23.82
C ALA A 195 -14.97 11.36 -25.00
N SER A 196 -14.26 12.02 -25.93
CA SER A 196 -14.85 12.58 -27.15
C SER A 196 -15.38 11.50 -28.12
N CYS A 197 -14.85 10.27 -28.03
CA CYS A 197 -15.32 9.14 -28.83
C CYS A 197 -16.60 8.49 -28.29
N VAL A 198 -16.98 8.74 -27.04
CA VAL A 198 -18.11 8.08 -26.35
C VAL A 198 -19.20 9.05 -25.93
N LEU A 199 -19.29 10.21 -26.60
CA LEU A 199 -20.36 11.17 -26.35
C LEU A 199 -21.70 10.57 -26.78
N SER A 200 -22.71 10.72 -25.94
CA SER A 200 -24.07 10.33 -26.23
C SER A 200 -24.71 11.30 -27.27
N ASN A 201 -25.77 10.85 -27.90
CA ASN A 201 -26.49 11.59 -28.90
C ASN A 201 -28.03 11.55 -28.64
N LYS A 202 -28.77 12.36 -29.40
CA LYS A 202 -30.25 12.49 -29.29
C LYS A 202 -31.00 11.19 -29.45
N VAL A 203 -30.51 10.29 -30.32
CA VAL A 203 -31.15 8.98 -30.57
C VAL A 203 -30.98 8.09 -29.34
N GLU A 204 -29.78 8.02 -28.77
CA GLU A 204 -29.51 7.28 -27.55
C GLU A 204 -30.31 7.83 -26.37
N ALA A 205 -30.39 9.16 -26.23
CA ALA A 205 -31.20 9.78 -25.17
C ALA A 205 -32.69 9.40 -25.30
N LYS A 206 -33.22 9.38 -26.51
CA LYS A 206 -34.62 8.99 -26.75
C LYS A 206 -34.86 7.50 -26.50
N LEU A 207 -33.93 6.64 -26.89
CA LEU A 207 -34.01 5.20 -26.59
C LEU A 207 -33.90 4.94 -25.10
N ALA A 208 -32.91 5.53 -24.42
CA ALA A 208 -32.74 5.40 -22.97
C ALA A 208 -33.95 5.89 -22.20
N PHE A 209 -34.61 7.00 -22.63
CA PHE A 209 -35.84 7.45 -22.03
C PHE A 209 -36.96 6.42 -22.15
N LYS A 210 -37.12 5.84 -23.34
CA LYS A 210 -38.09 4.78 -23.58
C LYS A 210 -37.79 3.57 -22.72
N ASP A 211 -36.58 3.08 -22.73
CA ASP A 211 -36.13 1.88 -22.03
C ASP A 211 -36.30 1.98 -20.51
N ASN A 212 -36.17 3.18 -19.95
CA ASN A 212 -36.34 3.45 -18.53
C ASN A 212 -37.82 3.68 -18.12
N ASN A 213 -38.68 4.14 -19.05
CA ASN A 213 -40.00 4.65 -18.69
C ASN A 213 -41.16 3.91 -19.38
N GLU A 214 -40.92 3.08 -20.41
CA GLU A 214 -41.96 2.23 -20.97
C GLU A 214 -42.19 1.02 -20.06
N GLU A 215 -43.21 1.08 -19.23
CA GLU A 215 -43.58 0.03 -18.26
C GLU A 215 -44.52 -0.99 -18.88
N ALA A 216 -44.27 -2.26 -18.60
CA ALA A 216 -45.16 -3.35 -18.96
C ALA A 216 -45.71 -4.05 -17.73
N GLN A 217 -46.98 -4.46 -17.80
CA GLN A 217 -47.62 -5.41 -16.91
C GLN A 217 -47.80 -6.71 -17.70
N ILE A 218 -47.37 -7.82 -17.13
CA ILE A 218 -47.47 -9.12 -17.74
C ILE A 218 -48.15 -10.14 -16.84
N GLN A 219 -48.82 -11.09 -17.46
CA GLN A 219 -49.15 -12.35 -16.81
C GLN A 219 -48.04 -13.34 -17.18
N LEU A 220 -47.35 -13.83 -16.16
CA LEU A 220 -46.14 -14.66 -16.29
C LEU A 220 -46.43 -16.09 -15.89
N ALA A 221 -46.00 -17.05 -16.70
CA ALA A 221 -45.97 -18.46 -16.35
C ALA A 221 -44.52 -18.93 -16.24
N THR A 222 -44.13 -19.44 -15.07
CA THR A 222 -42.76 -19.75 -14.70
C THR A 222 -42.56 -21.26 -14.45
N LEU A 223 -41.58 -21.85 -15.09
CA LEU A 223 -41.01 -23.15 -14.71
C LEU A 223 -39.62 -22.96 -14.11
N PRO A 224 -39.47 -23.09 -12.79
CA PRO A 224 -38.17 -22.88 -12.12
C PRO A 224 -37.23 -24.03 -12.40
N TYR A 225 -35.92 -23.79 -12.46
CA TYR A 225 -34.88 -24.84 -12.63
C TYR A 225 -34.93 -25.86 -11.51
N SER A 226 -35.37 -25.52 -10.30
CA SER A 226 -35.58 -26.43 -9.18
C SER A 226 -36.65 -27.49 -9.46
N SER A 227 -37.48 -27.36 -10.50
CA SER A 227 -38.44 -28.36 -10.93
C SER A 227 -37.82 -29.55 -11.67
N VAL A 228 -36.55 -29.44 -12.09
CA VAL A 228 -35.76 -30.49 -12.71
C VAL A 228 -34.72 -30.97 -11.72
N LYS A 229 -34.71 -32.27 -11.43
CA LYS A 229 -33.74 -32.85 -10.49
C LYS A 229 -32.35 -32.89 -11.10
N ASP A 230 -31.31 -32.58 -10.32
CA ASP A 230 -29.92 -32.60 -10.78
C ASP A 230 -29.50 -34.01 -11.26
N ALA A 231 -30.00 -35.06 -10.63
CA ALA A 231 -29.72 -36.44 -10.98
C ALA A 231 -30.21 -36.82 -12.40
N ASP A 232 -31.19 -36.10 -12.96
CA ASP A 232 -31.72 -36.36 -14.31
C ASP A 232 -30.84 -35.73 -15.39
N ILE A 233 -29.86 -34.93 -15.02
CA ILE A 233 -28.98 -34.16 -15.93
C ILE A 233 -27.59 -34.79 -15.97
N LYS A 234 -27.16 -35.20 -17.17
CA LYS A 234 -25.79 -35.68 -17.39
C LYS A 234 -24.95 -34.55 -18.00
N ILE A 235 -23.80 -34.28 -17.41
CA ILE A 235 -22.82 -33.30 -17.88
C ILE A 235 -21.60 -34.06 -18.36
N SER A 236 -21.19 -33.85 -19.60
CA SER A 236 -19.95 -34.40 -20.17
C SER A 236 -18.82 -33.37 -20.15
N ASP A 237 -17.58 -33.82 -20.31
CA ASP A 237 -16.45 -32.90 -20.44
C ASP A 237 -16.55 -32.03 -21.72
N ASP A 238 -17.21 -32.52 -22.77
CA ASP A 238 -17.44 -31.72 -23.98
C ASP A 238 -18.45 -30.59 -23.76
N ASP A 239 -19.48 -30.81 -22.94
CA ASP A 239 -20.37 -29.73 -22.49
C ASP A 239 -19.61 -28.66 -21.71
N LEU A 240 -18.69 -29.07 -20.84
CA LEU A 240 -17.86 -28.14 -20.06
C LEU A 240 -16.92 -27.33 -20.96
N LYS A 241 -16.28 -27.98 -21.95
CA LYS A 241 -15.41 -27.29 -22.92
C LYS A 241 -16.19 -26.29 -23.78
N ALA A 242 -17.34 -26.67 -24.30
CA ALA A 242 -18.20 -25.77 -25.08
C ALA A 242 -18.62 -24.55 -24.24
N LYS A 243 -19.01 -24.77 -22.97
CA LYS A 243 -19.35 -23.65 -22.06
C LYS A 243 -18.14 -22.81 -21.69
N TYR A 244 -16.96 -23.42 -21.56
CA TYR A 244 -15.71 -22.70 -21.33
C TYR A 244 -15.40 -21.76 -22.49
N ASP A 245 -15.53 -22.20 -23.73
CA ASP A 245 -15.27 -21.36 -24.92
C ASP A 245 -16.21 -20.14 -24.96
N GLU A 246 -17.47 -20.32 -24.54
CA GLU A 246 -18.45 -19.23 -24.40
C GLU A 246 -18.06 -18.23 -23.30
N LEU A 247 -17.58 -18.73 -22.15
CA LEU A 247 -17.30 -17.95 -20.96
C LEU A 247 -15.80 -17.62 -20.76
N LYS A 248 -14.94 -17.96 -21.72
CA LYS A 248 -13.47 -17.89 -21.60
C LYS A 248 -12.96 -16.53 -21.10
N GLY A 249 -13.62 -15.45 -21.52
CA GLY A 249 -13.28 -14.10 -21.06
C GLY A 249 -13.39 -13.90 -19.56
N MET A 250 -14.28 -14.63 -18.88
CA MET A 250 -14.43 -14.58 -17.41
C MET A 250 -13.28 -15.24 -16.65
N PHE A 251 -12.52 -16.12 -17.30
CA PHE A 251 -11.42 -16.88 -16.69
C PHE A 251 -10.05 -16.30 -17.03
N ARG A 252 -10.02 -15.00 -17.40
CA ARG A 252 -8.78 -14.31 -17.68
C ARG A 252 -7.98 -14.10 -16.41
N GLN A 253 -6.75 -14.60 -16.41
CA GLN A 253 -5.73 -14.41 -15.38
C GLN A 253 -4.82 -13.24 -15.84
N ALA A 254 -4.96 -12.09 -15.23
CA ALA A 254 -4.25 -10.87 -15.65
C ALA A 254 -2.75 -10.92 -15.33
N VAL A 255 -2.39 -11.55 -14.21
CA VAL A 255 -1.03 -11.73 -13.72
C VAL A 255 -0.83 -13.16 -13.24
N GLU A 256 0.40 -13.64 -13.29
CA GLU A 256 0.78 -14.92 -12.71
C GLU A 256 0.51 -14.93 -11.20
N SER A 257 -0.02 -16.04 -10.67
CA SER A 257 -0.21 -16.20 -9.23
C SER A 257 0.06 -17.63 -8.76
N ARG A 258 0.27 -17.76 -7.46
CA ARG A 258 0.54 -19.05 -6.80
C ARG A 258 -0.42 -19.25 -5.63
N ASP A 259 -0.81 -20.48 -5.41
CA ASP A 259 -1.53 -20.92 -4.22
C ASP A 259 -0.62 -21.75 -3.35
N VAL A 260 -0.57 -21.48 -2.07
CA VAL A 260 0.21 -22.26 -1.11
C VAL A 260 -0.64 -22.72 0.06
N LYS A 261 -0.27 -23.85 0.63
CA LYS A 261 -0.64 -24.22 2.00
C LYS A 261 0.56 -23.99 2.89
N TYR A 262 0.34 -23.51 4.10
CA TYR A 262 1.44 -23.19 4.98
C TYR A 262 1.14 -23.49 6.44
N VAL A 263 2.22 -23.65 7.20
CA VAL A 263 2.20 -23.67 8.66
C VAL A 263 3.15 -22.59 9.15
N ASP A 264 2.65 -21.68 9.98
CA ASP A 264 3.42 -20.67 10.67
C ASP A 264 3.34 -20.86 12.18
N VAL A 265 4.42 -20.58 12.86
CA VAL A 265 4.52 -20.64 14.32
C VAL A 265 5.16 -19.36 14.82
N GLN A 266 4.40 -18.59 15.59
CA GLN A 266 4.95 -17.45 16.32
C GLN A 266 5.53 -17.94 17.66
N ILE A 267 6.79 -17.59 17.90
CA ILE A 267 7.47 -17.89 19.17
C ILE A 267 6.98 -16.87 20.20
N LYS A 268 6.46 -17.35 21.32
CA LYS A 268 5.99 -16.51 22.42
C LYS A 268 6.83 -16.77 23.66
N ALA A 269 6.97 -15.73 24.49
CA ALA A 269 7.63 -15.85 25.78
C ALA A 269 7.00 -16.97 26.62
N SER A 270 7.83 -17.89 27.12
CA SER A 270 7.42 -18.97 28.02
C SER A 270 7.06 -18.43 29.42
N ALA A 271 6.45 -19.26 30.24
CA ALA A 271 6.21 -18.90 31.65
C ALA A 271 7.51 -18.65 32.42
N ALA A 272 8.61 -19.29 32.03
CA ALA A 272 9.93 -19.04 32.60
C ALA A 272 10.48 -17.68 32.19
N ASP A 273 10.35 -17.32 30.90
CA ASP A 273 10.76 -16.00 30.39
C ASP A 273 9.98 -14.88 31.08
N ARG A 274 8.65 -15.02 31.17
CA ARG A 274 7.80 -14.03 31.86
C ARG A 274 8.21 -13.83 33.30
N ARG A 275 8.53 -14.92 34.04
CA ARG A 275 9.04 -14.84 35.42
C ARG A 275 10.39 -14.15 35.49
N ALA A 276 11.31 -14.48 34.60
CA ALA A 276 12.63 -13.86 34.53
C ALA A 276 12.56 -12.35 34.28
N ILE A 277 11.74 -11.93 33.30
CA ILE A 277 11.51 -10.51 32.98
C ILE A 277 10.83 -9.79 34.14
N MET A 278 9.82 -10.40 34.78
CA MET A 278 9.16 -9.84 35.96
C MET A 278 10.11 -9.63 37.11
N ASN A 279 10.98 -10.61 37.39
CA ASN A 279 12.01 -10.49 38.46
C ASN A 279 13.01 -9.35 38.13
N ASN A 280 13.44 -9.25 36.87
CA ASN A 280 14.28 -8.14 36.43
C ASN A 280 13.58 -6.78 36.60
N MET A 281 12.30 -6.67 36.20
CA MET A 281 11.53 -5.44 36.35
C MET A 281 11.32 -5.06 37.83
N ASN A 282 11.10 -6.02 38.72
CA ASN A 282 11.01 -5.78 40.16
C ASN A 282 12.33 -5.25 40.75
N SER A 283 13.47 -5.78 40.27
CA SER A 283 14.79 -5.26 40.68
C SER A 283 15.01 -3.83 40.18
N LEU A 284 14.70 -3.56 38.92
CA LEU A 284 14.76 -2.22 38.33
C LEU A 284 13.80 -1.23 39.01
N GLN A 285 12.62 -1.67 39.43
CA GLN A 285 11.67 -0.86 40.17
C GLN A 285 12.23 -0.41 41.52
N LYS A 286 12.87 -1.34 42.27
CA LYS A 286 13.52 -1.03 43.54
C LYS A 286 14.68 -0.05 43.33
N GLU A 287 15.53 -0.29 42.35
CA GLU A 287 16.66 0.57 42.01
C GLU A 287 16.17 1.96 41.59
N LEU A 288 15.18 2.02 40.69
CA LEU A 288 14.60 3.27 40.22
C LEU A 288 13.97 4.08 41.36
N SER A 289 13.35 3.43 42.34
CA SER A 289 12.67 4.10 43.46
C SER A 289 13.62 4.82 44.41
N THR A 290 14.87 4.35 44.53
CA THR A 290 15.86 4.83 45.54
C THR A 290 17.01 5.64 44.93
N THR A 291 17.30 5.46 43.66
CA THR A 291 18.44 6.10 42.98
C THR A 291 18.32 7.62 42.92
N THR A 292 19.46 8.30 43.01
CA THR A 292 19.62 9.70 42.61
C THR A 292 20.06 9.85 41.16
N ASP A 293 20.70 8.81 40.56
CA ASP A 293 21.11 8.77 39.15
C ASP A 293 20.08 7.98 38.31
N VAL A 294 18.98 8.64 38.09
CA VAL A 294 17.85 8.07 37.31
C VAL A 294 18.24 7.80 35.87
N SER A 295 19.06 8.67 35.27
CA SER A 295 19.51 8.54 33.88
C SER A 295 20.26 7.24 33.63
N SER A 296 21.18 6.90 34.53
CA SER A 296 21.96 5.65 34.45
C SER A 296 21.07 4.41 34.55
N VAL A 297 20.11 4.41 35.49
CA VAL A 297 19.21 3.25 35.68
C VAL A 297 18.32 3.04 34.42
N VAL A 298 17.70 4.09 33.88
CA VAL A 298 16.89 3.97 32.69
C VAL A 298 17.72 3.54 31.48
N SER A 299 18.90 4.14 31.29
CA SER A 299 19.80 3.79 30.17
C SER A 299 20.24 2.31 30.23
N LYS A 300 20.68 1.83 31.41
CA LYS A 300 21.11 0.44 31.61
C LYS A 300 19.96 -0.56 31.55
N SER A 301 18.72 -0.12 31.83
CA SER A 301 17.56 -1.02 31.79
C SER A 301 17.22 -1.53 30.40
N GLY A 302 17.64 -0.86 29.35
CA GLY A 302 17.20 -1.13 27.97
C GLY A 302 15.73 -0.77 27.76
N SER A 303 15.25 0.29 28.41
CA SER A 303 13.89 0.80 28.23
C SER A 303 13.64 1.26 26.79
N ILE A 304 12.44 0.97 26.26
CA ILE A 304 11.98 1.45 24.96
C ILE A 304 11.79 2.98 24.98
N ILE A 305 11.44 3.54 26.15
CA ILE A 305 11.20 4.98 26.32
C ILE A 305 12.46 5.62 26.89
N PRO A 306 13.06 6.62 26.22
CA PRO A 306 14.22 7.32 26.73
C PRO A 306 13.86 8.25 27.89
N TYR A 307 14.82 8.52 28.77
CA TYR A 307 14.69 9.50 29.83
C TYR A 307 15.28 10.84 29.40
N LEU A 308 14.45 11.88 29.32
CA LEU A 308 14.88 13.19 28.83
C LEU A 308 15.43 14.11 29.92
N ASP A 309 15.09 13.85 31.19
CA ASP A 309 15.48 14.65 32.38
C ASP A 309 15.11 16.13 32.27
N VAL A 310 14.02 16.43 31.61
CA VAL A 310 13.41 17.75 31.52
C VAL A 310 11.89 17.65 31.72
N PRO A 311 11.23 18.74 32.16
CA PRO A 311 9.78 18.76 32.26
C PRO A 311 9.13 18.67 30.90
N VAL A 312 8.31 17.62 30.66
CA VAL A 312 7.54 17.39 29.44
C VAL A 312 6.07 17.24 29.77
N SER A 313 5.21 17.59 28.82
CA SER A 313 3.76 17.33 28.94
C SER A 313 3.46 15.85 28.69
N SER A 314 2.25 15.40 29.04
CA SER A 314 1.78 14.02 28.72
C SER A 314 1.81 13.73 27.21
N LYS A 315 1.74 14.76 26.37
CA LYS A 315 1.86 14.63 24.92
C LYS A 315 3.17 14.00 24.44
N ALA A 316 4.25 14.15 25.20
CA ALA A 316 5.53 13.48 24.93
C ALA A 316 5.38 11.94 24.88
N TYR A 317 4.38 11.41 25.56
CA TYR A 317 4.09 9.98 25.64
C TYR A 317 2.86 9.55 24.85
N GLN A 318 2.39 10.35 23.87
CA GLN A 318 1.15 10.06 23.11
C GLN A 318 1.18 8.74 22.35
N GLN A 319 2.38 8.22 22.01
CA GLN A 319 2.56 6.90 21.40
C GLN A 319 2.32 5.75 22.40
N TYR A 320 2.26 6.05 23.70
CA TYR A 320 2.06 5.13 24.82
C TYR A 320 0.93 5.66 25.73
N PRO A 321 -0.35 5.51 25.29
CA PRO A 321 -1.48 6.12 26.00
C PRO A 321 -1.63 5.70 27.46
N ASP A 322 -1.27 4.45 27.77
CA ASP A 322 -1.25 3.91 29.13
C ASP A 322 -0.22 4.62 30.04
N ILE A 323 0.95 4.94 29.49
CA ILE A 323 1.99 5.70 30.18
C ILE A 323 1.58 7.17 30.35
N ALA A 324 1.08 7.80 29.28
CA ALA A 324 0.60 9.18 29.30
C ALA A 324 -0.44 9.39 30.40
N SER A 325 -1.49 8.56 30.42
CA SER A 325 -2.57 8.61 31.40
C SER A 325 -2.07 8.39 32.84
N LYS A 326 -1.13 7.47 33.05
CA LYS A 326 -0.54 7.25 34.38
C LYS A 326 0.31 8.41 34.83
N ILE A 327 1.12 9.02 33.96
CA ILE A 327 1.92 10.21 34.32
C ILE A 327 1.02 11.39 34.69
N GLU A 328 -0.12 11.56 34.05
CA GLU A 328 -1.09 12.59 34.39
C GLU A 328 -1.67 12.42 35.79
N THR A 329 -2.03 11.19 36.14
CA THR A 329 -2.76 10.88 37.39
C THR A 329 -1.86 10.56 38.59
N LEU A 330 -0.64 10.07 38.36
CA LEU A 330 0.30 9.66 39.41
C LEU A 330 0.93 10.89 40.08
N ASP A 331 0.93 10.90 41.42
CA ASP A 331 1.72 11.87 42.19
C ASP A 331 3.25 11.60 42.08
N VAL A 332 4.06 12.48 42.66
CA VAL A 332 5.50 12.26 42.75
C VAL A 332 5.77 10.94 43.50
N GLY A 333 6.49 10.02 42.86
CA GLY A 333 6.76 8.70 43.40
C GLY A 333 6.94 7.65 42.31
N THR A 334 7.06 6.38 42.70
CA THR A 334 7.32 5.26 41.80
C THR A 334 6.15 4.26 41.83
N THR A 335 5.70 3.79 40.65
CA THR A 335 4.70 2.72 40.55
C THR A 335 5.32 1.36 40.89
N GLY A 336 4.46 0.38 41.21
CA GLY A 336 4.81 -1.03 41.05
C GLY A 336 4.99 -1.41 39.58
N VAL A 337 5.46 -2.63 39.32
CA VAL A 337 5.52 -3.19 37.96
C VAL A 337 4.09 -3.42 37.48
N THR A 338 3.78 -2.93 36.31
CA THR A 338 2.47 -3.11 35.66
C THR A 338 2.62 -3.73 34.27
N GLU A 339 1.73 -4.67 33.92
CA GLU A 339 1.70 -5.27 32.59
C GLU A 339 0.71 -4.52 31.70
N ASN A 340 1.13 -4.22 30.47
CA ASN A 340 0.25 -3.80 29.39
C ASN A 340 0.09 -4.98 28.43
N THR A 341 -1.09 -5.58 28.43
CA THR A 341 -1.41 -6.76 27.61
C THR A 341 -1.64 -6.42 26.14
N GLN A 342 -1.89 -5.15 25.78
CA GLN A 342 -2.13 -4.74 24.40
C GLN A 342 -0.84 -4.76 23.58
N ASP A 343 0.26 -4.29 24.15
CA ASP A 343 1.56 -4.23 23.51
C ASP A 343 2.58 -5.23 24.09
N ASN A 344 2.12 -6.12 24.97
CA ASN A 344 2.90 -7.19 25.60
C ASN A 344 4.17 -6.65 26.30
N THR A 345 4.03 -5.61 27.13
CA THR A 345 5.14 -4.98 27.86
C THR A 345 4.93 -4.94 29.37
N LEU A 346 6.03 -4.85 30.10
CA LEU A 346 6.06 -4.51 31.52
C LEU A 346 6.55 -3.07 31.71
N ASN A 347 5.91 -2.33 32.59
CA ASN A 347 6.16 -0.90 32.78
C ASN A 347 6.38 -0.55 34.26
N VAL A 348 7.34 0.34 34.53
CA VAL A 348 7.53 1.03 35.79
C VAL A 348 7.68 2.52 35.51
N ILE A 349 6.98 3.37 36.25
CA ILE A 349 7.02 4.82 36.11
C ILE A 349 7.48 5.43 37.43
N ARG A 350 8.43 6.36 37.38
CA ARG A 350 8.76 7.24 38.50
C ARG A 350 8.54 8.69 38.06
N VAL A 351 7.62 9.37 38.72
CA VAL A 351 7.45 10.81 38.59
C VAL A 351 8.36 11.50 39.61
N LEU A 352 9.29 12.32 39.13
CA LEU A 352 10.26 13.02 39.97
C LEU A 352 9.75 14.42 40.36
N SER A 353 9.07 15.12 39.45
CA SER A 353 8.45 16.40 39.73
C SER A 353 7.24 16.63 38.78
N LYS A 354 6.30 17.46 39.27
CA LYS A 354 5.21 18.05 38.48
C LYS A 354 5.15 19.53 38.72
N GLU A 355 5.13 20.31 37.68
CA GLU A 355 5.13 21.76 37.74
C GLU A 355 4.20 22.36 36.69
N GLN A 356 3.57 23.49 36.96
CA GLN A 356 2.85 24.27 35.96
C GLN A 356 3.87 25.11 35.19
N LEU A 357 4.13 24.73 33.93
CA LEU A 357 5.09 25.37 33.07
C LEU A 357 4.48 25.75 31.73
N PRO A 358 5.03 26.75 31.03
CA PRO A 358 4.50 27.16 29.72
C PRO A 358 4.72 26.08 28.66
N ASP A 359 3.76 25.91 27.77
CA ASP A 359 3.92 25.13 26.55
C ASP A 359 4.75 25.88 25.49
N SER A 360 4.62 27.22 25.46
CA SER A 360 5.36 28.08 24.54
C SER A 360 6.00 29.26 25.27
N VAL A 361 7.25 29.55 24.93
CA VAL A 361 8.05 30.64 25.49
C VAL A 361 8.61 31.50 24.37
N GLU A 362 8.29 32.80 24.34
CA GLU A 362 8.99 33.77 23.51
C GLU A 362 10.23 34.29 24.22
N PHE A 363 11.35 34.22 23.57
CA PHE A 363 12.62 34.62 24.15
C PHE A 363 13.53 35.30 23.10
N ARG A 364 14.59 35.94 23.57
CA ARG A 364 15.73 36.36 22.75
C ARG A 364 17.01 35.99 23.46
N GLN A 365 18.12 35.85 22.73
CA GLN A 365 19.38 35.38 23.27
C GLN A 365 20.58 36.10 22.65
N ILE A 366 21.68 36.10 23.39
CA ILE A 366 23.01 36.48 22.91
C ILE A 366 23.98 35.39 23.35
N GLN A 367 24.60 34.70 22.39
CA GLN A 367 25.67 33.73 22.68
C GLN A 367 26.97 34.48 22.94
N VAL A 368 27.66 34.09 24.01
CA VAL A 368 28.92 34.71 24.42
C VAL A 368 29.98 33.62 24.47
N ILE A 369 30.85 33.61 23.48
CA ILE A 369 31.94 32.66 23.34
C ILE A 369 33.25 33.42 23.44
N ALA A 370 34.22 32.94 24.22
CA ALA A 370 35.56 33.47 24.32
C ALA A 370 36.59 32.33 24.33
N ASN A 371 37.85 32.62 24.47
CA ASN A 371 38.91 31.62 24.41
C ASN A 371 38.86 30.65 25.60
N THR A 372 38.36 31.14 26.75
CA THR A 372 38.17 30.30 27.95
C THR A 372 36.77 30.46 28.53
N PRO A 373 36.25 29.50 29.26
CA PRO A 373 34.97 29.61 29.95
C PRO A 373 34.89 30.79 30.92
N GLU A 374 36.01 31.08 31.63
CA GLU A 374 36.11 32.21 32.55
C GLU A 374 35.98 33.52 31.85
N GLU A 375 36.65 33.74 30.70
CA GLU A 375 36.52 34.95 29.89
C GLU A 375 35.08 35.07 29.32
N SER A 376 34.47 33.95 28.92
CA SER A 376 33.05 33.95 28.44
C SER A 376 32.13 34.41 29.55
N LYS A 377 32.31 33.91 30.77
CA LYS A 377 31.52 34.27 31.93
C LYS A 377 31.68 35.78 32.28
N VAL A 378 32.91 36.30 32.33
CA VAL A 378 33.17 37.75 32.64
C VAL A 378 32.51 38.65 31.61
N LYS A 379 32.60 38.28 30.31
CA LYS A 379 31.90 39.02 29.23
C LYS A 379 30.38 38.94 29.36
N ALA A 380 29.86 37.77 29.65
CA ALA A 380 28.42 37.54 29.84
C ALA A 380 27.86 38.28 31.04
N ASP A 381 28.58 38.28 32.17
CA ASP A 381 28.21 39.07 33.37
C ASP A 381 28.19 40.60 33.08
N SER A 382 29.14 41.07 32.30
CA SER A 382 29.16 42.46 31.84
C SER A 382 27.95 42.83 30.96
N ILE A 383 27.58 41.92 30.01
CA ILE A 383 26.40 42.09 29.16
C ILE A 383 25.14 42.09 30.02
N GLN A 384 25.03 41.14 30.95
CA GLN A 384 23.87 41.02 31.83
C GLN A 384 23.68 42.30 32.67
N LYS A 385 24.74 42.84 33.23
CA LYS A 385 24.69 44.12 33.96
C LYS A 385 24.29 45.29 33.09
N ALA A 386 24.80 45.38 31.85
CA ALA A 386 24.46 46.44 30.94
C ALA A 386 22.97 46.39 30.53
N LEU A 387 22.46 45.19 30.23
CA LEU A 387 21.04 44.95 29.90
C LEU A 387 20.14 45.25 31.11
N ALA A 388 20.49 44.80 32.30
CA ALA A 388 19.77 45.12 33.53
C ALA A 388 19.76 46.61 33.85
N GLY A 389 20.79 47.35 33.39
CA GLY A 389 20.88 48.83 33.48
C GLY A 389 20.09 49.55 32.37
N GLY A 390 19.34 48.84 31.55
CA GLY A 390 18.48 49.46 30.53
C GLY A 390 19.11 49.60 29.14
N ALA A 391 20.26 48.98 28.88
CA ALA A 391 20.82 48.96 27.52
C ALA A 391 19.94 48.18 26.56
N ASP A 392 19.89 48.65 25.28
CA ASP A 392 19.09 47.97 24.27
C ASP A 392 19.68 46.60 23.86
N PHE A 393 18.86 45.54 23.97
CA PHE A 393 19.24 44.17 23.72
C PHE A 393 19.76 43.94 22.28
N VAL A 394 19.06 44.49 21.29
CA VAL A 394 19.41 44.33 19.88
C VAL A 394 20.73 45.02 19.56
N THR A 395 20.96 46.22 20.16
CA THR A 395 22.21 46.94 20.00
C THR A 395 23.40 46.17 20.58
N ILE A 396 23.23 45.55 21.74
CA ILE A 396 24.28 44.67 22.32
C ILE A 396 24.46 43.42 21.46
N ALA A 397 23.39 42.73 21.05
CA ALA A 397 23.48 41.56 20.20
C ALA A 397 24.29 41.79 18.93
N LYS A 398 24.05 42.95 18.26
CA LYS A 398 24.78 43.33 17.04
C LYS A 398 26.28 43.51 17.28
N ARG A 399 26.72 43.97 18.46
CA ARG A 399 28.15 44.06 18.81
C ARG A 399 28.84 42.71 18.87
N TYR A 400 28.05 41.62 19.10
CA TYR A 400 28.50 40.23 19.09
C TYR A 400 28.18 39.49 17.78
N GLY A 401 27.85 40.24 16.72
CA GLY A 401 27.55 39.70 15.40
C GLY A 401 26.23 38.94 15.31
N GLN A 402 25.29 39.20 16.23
CA GLN A 402 24.01 38.48 16.34
C GLN A 402 22.84 39.45 16.16
N THR A 403 21.67 38.91 15.74
CA THR A 403 20.50 39.74 15.46
C THR A 403 19.74 40.18 16.70
N GLY A 404 19.84 39.41 17.80
CA GLY A 404 18.99 39.61 18.97
C GLY A 404 17.49 39.45 18.68
N ALA A 405 17.15 38.72 17.61
CA ALA A 405 15.77 38.52 17.20
C ALA A 405 15.00 37.67 18.21
N LYS A 406 13.69 37.89 18.28
CA LYS A 406 12.79 37.09 19.09
C LYS A 406 12.58 35.72 18.45
N ALA A 407 12.51 34.69 19.26
CA ALA A 407 12.25 33.32 18.87
C ALA A 407 11.20 32.70 19.78
N TRP A 408 10.52 31.68 19.30
CA TRP A 408 9.60 30.88 20.11
C TRP A 408 10.17 29.49 20.34
N LEU A 409 10.16 29.06 21.61
CA LEU A 409 10.29 27.66 21.97
C LEU A 409 8.89 27.09 22.16
N ILE A 410 8.57 26.01 21.45
CA ILE A 410 7.29 25.27 21.56
C ILE A 410 7.58 23.90 22.14
N GLY A 411 6.74 23.43 23.09
CA GLY A 411 6.92 22.15 23.76
C GLY A 411 7.21 20.99 22.81
N GLN A 412 6.50 20.90 21.71
CA GLN A 412 6.67 19.85 20.70
C GLN A 412 8.11 19.75 20.13
N GLN A 413 8.86 20.86 20.09
CA GLN A 413 10.22 20.88 19.52
C GLN A 413 11.24 20.06 20.34
N TYR A 414 11.02 19.91 21.66
CA TYR A 414 11.92 19.12 22.51
C TYR A 414 11.29 17.88 23.14
N GLU A 415 9.97 17.86 23.31
CA GLU A 415 9.25 16.74 23.94
C GLU A 415 9.28 15.45 23.09
N SER A 416 9.52 15.56 21.77
CA SER A 416 9.69 14.42 20.87
C SER A 416 11.16 14.04 20.60
N ALA A 417 12.11 14.71 21.25
CA ALA A 417 13.52 14.44 21.04
C ALA A 417 13.90 13.05 21.61
N PRO A 418 14.76 12.28 20.92
CA PRO A 418 15.23 10.98 21.43
C PRO A 418 16.20 11.14 22.64
N SER A 419 16.85 12.29 22.76
CA SER A 419 17.72 12.65 23.88
C SER A 419 17.93 14.17 23.93
N ILE A 420 18.27 14.68 25.11
CA ILE A 420 18.58 16.09 25.32
C ILE A 420 19.94 16.17 26.01
N GLY A 421 20.92 16.77 25.35
CA GLY A 421 22.25 17.00 25.91
C GLY A 421 22.23 17.98 27.06
N GLN A 422 23.27 17.95 27.93
CA GLN A 422 23.34 18.75 29.15
C GLN A 422 23.18 20.26 28.92
N ASP A 423 23.83 20.82 27.91
CA ASP A 423 23.71 22.25 27.56
C ASP A 423 22.30 22.62 27.14
N ASN A 424 21.69 21.81 26.27
CA ASN A 424 20.31 22.01 25.82
C ASN A 424 19.32 21.90 26.98
N ARG A 425 19.54 20.95 27.90
CA ARG A 425 18.75 20.82 29.13
C ARG A 425 18.86 22.07 29.99
N THR A 426 20.08 22.55 30.26
CA THR A 426 20.32 23.77 31.05
C THR A 426 19.64 24.97 30.41
N PHE A 427 19.77 25.12 29.11
CA PHE A 427 19.11 26.18 28.35
C PHE A 427 17.58 26.07 28.37
N LEU A 428 17.00 24.88 28.15
CA LEU A 428 15.56 24.66 28.22
C LEU A 428 14.99 25.01 29.60
N LEU A 429 15.64 24.56 30.65
CA LEU A 429 15.22 24.86 32.04
C LEU A 429 15.26 26.37 32.33
N SER A 430 16.24 27.09 31.82
CA SER A 430 16.32 28.54 31.94
C SER A 430 15.14 29.27 31.25
N LEU A 431 14.68 28.76 30.13
CA LEU A 431 13.52 29.30 29.42
C LEU A 431 12.20 28.97 30.12
N LEU A 432 12.00 27.70 30.48
CA LEU A 432 10.75 27.23 31.07
C LEU A 432 10.49 27.83 32.44
N LYS A 433 11.55 27.94 33.28
CA LYS A 433 11.49 28.41 34.68
C LYS A 433 11.82 29.90 34.84
N GLY A 434 12.52 30.52 33.87
CA GLY A 434 12.94 31.93 33.94
C GLY A 434 11.76 32.90 34.07
N GLU A 435 11.91 33.95 34.81
CA GLU A 435 10.89 35.01 34.96
C GLU A 435 10.77 35.86 33.68
N VAL A 436 9.58 36.37 33.39
CA VAL A 436 9.35 37.25 32.22
C VAL A 436 10.06 38.58 32.44
N ASN A 437 10.76 39.02 31.40
CA ASN A 437 11.60 40.24 31.36
C ASN A 437 12.85 40.19 32.28
N ALA A 438 13.18 39.04 32.83
CA ALA A 438 14.44 38.84 33.56
C ALA A 438 15.59 38.48 32.63
N ILE A 439 16.73 39.16 32.78
CA ILE A 439 17.95 38.83 32.04
C ILE A 439 18.75 37.77 32.80
N GLN A 440 18.92 36.61 32.17
CA GLN A 440 19.63 35.47 32.76
C GLN A 440 20.96 35.24 32.04
N ASN A 441 22.02 34.93 32.82
CA ASN A 441 23.29 34.46 32.30
C ASN A 441 23.37 32.94 32.51
N VAL A 442 23.21 32.19 31.41
CA VAL A 442 23.19 30.71 31.43
C VAL A 442 24.56 30.20 31.01
N ALA A 443 25.23 29.51 31.92
CA ALA A 443 26.51 28.88 31.65
C ALA A 443 26.31 27.56 30.91
N LEU A 444 27.01 27.37 29.80
CA LEU A 444 27.08 26.18 28.98
C LEU A 444 28.52 25.66 28.87
N THR A 445 28.71 24.47 28.35
CA THR A 445 30.04 23.84 28.25
C THR A 445 31.05 24.69 27.44
N GLN A 446 30.59 25.33 26.36
CA GLN A 446 31.45 26.10 25.45
C GLN A 446 31.23 27.64 25.54
N GLY A 447 30.76 28.13 26.68
CA GLY A 447 30.54 29.55 26.87
C GLY A 447 29.27 29.90 27.63
N ASN A 448 28.73 31.07 27.43
CA ASN A 448 27.53 31.53 28.11
C ASN A 448 26.47 32.00 27.09
N VAL A 449 25.22 31.91 27.49
CA VAL A 449 24.11 32.52 26.73
C VAL A 449 23.35 33.47 27.64
N ILE A 450 23.25 34.72 27.22
CA ILE A 450 22.36 35.69 27.85
C ILE A 450 20.95 35.48 27.25
N VAL A 451 20.00 35.22 28.14
CA VAL A 451 18.61 34.93 27.75
C VAL A 451 17.68 35.93 28.41
N GLU A 452 16.71 36.38 27.66
CA GLU A 452 15.56 37.12 28.17
C GLU A 452 14.27 36.45 27.72
N VAL A 453 13.46 36.02 28.68
CA VAL A 453 12.11 35.48 28.45
C VAL A 453 11.15 36.64 28.30
N LEU A 454 10.51 36.77 27.14
CA LEU A 454 9.63 37.89 26.82
C LEU A 454 8.16 37.58 27.11
N GLN A 455 7.73 36.34 26.86
CA GLN A 455 6.35 35.94 27.04
C GLN A 455 6.24 34.44 27.30
N LYS A 456 5.28 34.04 28.11
CA LYS A 456 4.90 32.64 28.39
C LYS A 456 3.44 32.43 28.00
N ARG A 457 3.12 31.33 27.31
CA ARG A 457 1.77 31.00 26.87
C ARG A 457 1.42 29.56 27.20
N ALA A 458 0.11 29.29 27.34
CA ALA A 458 -0.44 27.96 27.53
C ALA A 458 0.21 27.21 28.70
N MET A 459 -0.01 27.70 29.92
CA MET A 459 0.43 27.02 31.14
C MET A 459 -0.18 25.62 31.21
N THR A 460 0.63 24.59 31.33
CA THR A 460 0.22 23.19 31.39
C THR A 460 1.04 22.44 32.43
N THR A 461 0.50 21.34 32.95
CA THR A 461 1.25 20.46 33.83
C THR A 461 2.33 19.73 33.03
N LYS A 462 3.58 19.98 33.39
CA LYS A 462 4.74 19.24 32.87
C LYS A 462 5.38 18.43 33.98
N SER A 463 5.82 17.22 33.65
CA SER A 463 6.41 16.28 34.57
C SER A 463 7.82 15.90 34.16
N VAL A 464 8.73 15.77 35.11
CA VAL A 464 9.95 14.99 34.90
C VAL A 464 9.64 13.57 35.30
N ALA A 465 9.56 12.66 34.37
CA ALA A 465 9.20 11.27 34.60
C ALA A 465 10.20 10.30 33.97
N ALA A 466 10.63 9.31 34.72
CA ALA A 466 11.39 8.18 34.22
C ALA A 466 10.48 6.99 33.99
N VAL A 467 10.58 6.40 32.81
CA VAL A 467 9.76 5.25 32.41
C VAL A 467 10.70 4.11 32.03
N ILE A 468 10.56 2.96 32.67
CA ILE A 468 11.16 1.71 32.23
C ILE A 468 10.05 0.89 31.57
N LYS A 469 10.09 0.78 30.25
CA LYS A 469 9.17 -0.03 29.46
C LYS A 469 9.95 -1.11 28.73
N LYS A 470 9.60 -2.38 28.98
CA LYS A 470 10.29 -3.54 28.37
C LYS A 470 9.29 -4.49 27.76
N ALA A 471 9.59 -4.96 26.55
CA ALA A 471 8.82 -6.02 25.93
C ALA A 471 8.94 -7.34 26.72
N ILE A 472 7.86 -8.09 26.75
CA ILE A 472 7.85 -9.48 27.25
C ILE A 472 8.28 -10.36 26.08
N ASP A 473 9.58 -10.61 25.96
CA ASP A 473 10.18 -11.33 24.86
C ASP A 473 10.60 -12.75 25.29
N PHE A 474 10.89 -13.61 24.32
CA PHE A 474 11.33 -14.99 24.54
C PHE A 474 12.84 -15.08 24.67
N SER A 475 13.30 -16.04 25.47
CA SER A 475 14.72 -16.36 25.62
C SER A 475 15.26 -17.19 24.45
N LYS A 476 16.59 -17.30 24.37
CA LYS A 476 17.26 -18.20 23.42
C LYS A 476 16.86 -19.68 23.63
N GLU A 477 16.64 -20.06 24.88
CA GLU A 477 16.18 -21.40 25.25
C GLU A 477 14.77 -21.67 24.70
N THR A 478 13.83 -20.76 24.91
CA THR A 478 12.47 -20.84 24.38
C THR A 478 12.47 -20.92 22.87
N ARG A 479 13.27 -20.07 22.20
CA ARG A 479 13.45 -20.13 20.74
C ARG A 479 14.03 -21.47 20.29
N GLY A 480 15.07 -21.98 20.99
CA GLY A 480 15.69 -23.25 20.65
C GLY A 480 14.72 -24.45 20.75
N ILE A 481 13.89 -24.47 21.79
CA ILE A 481 12.85 -25.50 21.96
C ILE A 481 11.81 -25.43 20.81
N ALA A 482 11.32 -24.23 20.50
CA ALA A 482 10.36 -24.00 19.42
C ALA A 482 10.95 -24.39 18.06
N TYR A 483 12.19 -23.97 17.78
CA TYR A 483 12.92 -24.29 16.56
C TYR A 483 13.10 -25.81 16.37
N ASN A 484 13.59 -26.51 17.39
CA ASN A 484 13.82 -27.95 17.31
C ASN A 484 12.51 -28.70 17.06
N LYS A 485 11.43 -28.32 17.75
CA LYS A 485 10.11 -28.91 17.56
C LYS A 485 9.57 -28.69 16.14
N PHE A 486 9.71 -27.48 15.63
CA PHE A 486 9.23 -27.14 14.29
C PHE A 486 10.11 -27.75 13.19
N SER A 487 11.42 -27.76 13.38
CA SER A 487 12.37 -28.44 12.46
C SER A 487 12.10 -29.93 12.35
N GLU A 488 11.82 -30.61 13.48
CA GLU A 488 11.44 -32.02 13.50
C GLU A 488 10.11 -32.24 12.75
N PHE A 489 9.12 -31.36 12.94
CA PHE A 489 7.86 -31.39 12.19
C PHE A 489 8.09 -31.27 10.68
N VAL A 490 8.89 -30.31 10.24
CA VAL A 490 9.22 -30.09 8.81
C VAL A 490 9.95 -31.29 8.25
N ALA A 491 10.96 -31.81 8.94
CA ALA A 491 11.74 -32.98 8.48
C ALA A 491 10.90 -34.24 8.30
N LYS A 492 9.82 -34.40 9.06
CA LYS A 492 8.86 -35.52 8.96
C LYS A 492 7.74 -35.29 7.97
N SER A 493 7.65 -34.13 7.37
CA SER A 493 6.56 -33.72 6.48
C SER A 493 7.09 -33.51 5.06
N THR A 494 7.25 -34.59 4.30
CA THR A 494 7.84 -34.58 2.96
C THR A 494 6.78 -34.46 1.84
N THR A 495 5.50 -34.61 2.19
CA THR A 495 4.36 -34.42 1.29
C THR A 495 3.29 -33.57 1.94
N LEU A 496 2.38 -32.99 1.15
CA LEU A 496 1.23 -32.27 1.68
C LEU A 496 0.39 -33.12 2.65
N ALA A 497 0.21 -34.40 2.33
CA ALA A 497 -0.53 -35.33 3.21
C ALA A 497 0.19 -35.56 4.54
N ASP A 498 1.52 -35.70 4.51
CA ASP A 498 2.33 -35.80 5.73
C ASP A 498 2.26 -34.51 6.54
N LEU A 499 2.38 -33.34 5.87
CA LEU A 499 2.31 -32.05 6.54
C LEU A 499 0.96 -31.87 7.26
N GLN A 500 -0.16 -32.20 6.61
CA GLN A 500 -1.49 -32.14 7.21
C GLN A 500 -1.65 -33.11 8.40
N LYS A 501 -1.18 -34.33 8.24
CA LYS A 501 -1.23 -35.38 9.29
C LYS A 501 -0.35 -34.99 10.49
N ASN A 502 0.87 -34.53 10.23
CA ASN A 502 1.82 -34.20 11.28
C ASN A 502 1.44 -32.89 11.98
N ALA A 503 0.87 -31.90 11.26
CA ALA A 503 0.42 -30.65 11.87
C ALA A 503 -0.50 -30.91 13.08
N GLY A 504 -1.49 -31.77 12.94
CA GLY A 504 -2.37 -32.16 14.04
C GLY A 504 -1.63 -32.80 15.22
N ARG A 505 -0.58 -33.62 14.97
CA ARG A 505 0.22 -34.27 16.03
C ARG A 505 1.09 -33.26 16.81
N TYR A 506 1.62 -32.27 16.13
CA TYR A 506 2.48 -31.24 16.73
C TYR A 506 1.67 -30.05 17.30
N GLY A 507 0.34 -30.02 17.09
CA GLY A 507 -0.55 -28.95 17.52
C GLY A 507 -0.47 -27.72 16.61
N TYR A 508 -0.14 -27.91 15.34
CA TYR A 508 -0.08 -26.85 14.34
C TYR A 508 -1.32 -26.84 13.44
N LEU A 509 -1.57 -25.73 12.77
CA LEU A 509 -2.68 -25.54 11.84
C LEU A 509 -2.13 -25.34 10.43
N VAL A 510 -2.61 -26.12 9.48
CA VAL A 510 -2.35 -25.88 8.06
C VAL A 510 -3.35 -24.85 7.54
N LYS A 511 -2.85 -23.76 6.99
CA LYS A 511 -3.61 -22.65 6.45
C LYS A 511 -3.49 -22.60 4.93
N ASP A 512 -4.46 -22.02 4.27
CA ASP A 512 -4.46 -21.77 2.82
C ASP A 512 -4.18 -20.28 2.54
N LEU A 513 -3.35 -20.01 1.56
CA LEU A 513 -3.13 -18.68 1.00
C LEU A 513 -3.14 -18.79 -0.52
N LYS A 514 -4.10 -18.11 -1.16
CA LYS A 514 -4.33 -18.18 -2.59
C LYS A 514 -4.04 -16.86 -3.28
N GLY A 515 -3.68 -16.94 -4.56
CA GLY A 515 -3.53 -15.79 -5.43
C GLY A 515 -2.32 -14.92 -5.12
N ILE A 516 -1.24 -15.49 -4.56
CA ILE A 516 0.01 -14.77 -4.30
C ILE A 516 0.59 -14.33 -5.63
N THR A 517 0.89 -13.06 -5.78
CA THR A 517 1.51 -12.46 -6.98
C THR A 517 2.93 -12.00 -6.70
N THR A 518 3.68 -11.70 -7.76
CA THR A 518 5.04 -11.15 -7.67
C THR A 518 5.09 -9.72 -7.10
N ALA A 519 3.95 -9.07 -6.95
CA ALA A 519 3.83 -7.75 -6.33
C ALA A 519 3.75 -7.79 -4.80
N GLU A 520 3.62 -8.98 -4.19
CA GLU A 520 3.55 -9.11 -2.74
C GLU A 520 4.89 -8.80 -2.08
N HIS A 521 4.85 -8.15 -0.91
CA HIS A 521 6.04 -7.90 -0.08
C HIS A 521 6.20 -8.95 1.03
N TYR A 522 5.10 -9.59 1.43
CA TYR A 522 5.05 -10.51 2.54
C TYR A 522 4.21 -11.74 2.22
N VAL A 523 4.62 -12.89 2.72
CA VAL A 523 3.82 -14.11 2.69
C VAL A 523 2.99 -14.16 3.98
N ALA A 524 1.69 -14.33 3.86
CA ALA A 524 0.74 -14.41 4.99
C ALA A 524 0.77 -13.20 5.95
N GLY A 525 1.21 -12.03 5.47
CA GLY A 525 1.37 -10.82 6.29
C GLY A 525 2.56 -10.84 7.25
N ILE A 526 3.45 -11.84 7.15
CA ILE A 526 4.63 -11.98 8.00
C ILE A 526 5.80 -11.23 7.37
N ARG A 527 6.43 -10.33 8.12
CA ARG A 527 7.62 -9.59 7.67
C ARG A 527 8.81 -10.52 7.44
N GLY A 528 9.76 -10.08 6.63
CA GLY A 528 11.00 -10.83 6.37
C GLY A 528 10.80 -12.12 5.58
N THR A 529 9.67 -12.29 4.86
CA THR A 529 9.34 -13.51 4.09
C THR A 529 9.78 -13.47 2.63
N ARG A 530 10.71 -12.60 2.28
CA ARG A 530 11.18 -12.45 0.89
C ARG A 530 11.74 -13.75 0.30
N ASP A 531 12.54 -14.49 1.05
CA ASP A 531 13.10 -15.75 0.56
C ASP A 531 12.02 -16.84 0.41
N ALA A 532 10.99 -16.79 1.25
CA ALA A 532 9.80 -17.62 1.09
C ALA A 532 9.03 -17.25 -0.19
N LEU A 533 8.90 -15.95 -0.49
CA LEU A 533 8.25 -15.49 -1.72
C LEU A 533 9.04 -15.91 -2.97
N LYS A 534 10.37 -15.77 -2.98
CA LYS A 534 11.23 -16.29 -4.06
C LYS A 534 11.02 -17.79 -4.26
N TRP A 535 11.04 -18.54 -3.18
CA TRP A 535 10.81 -19.97 -3.23
C TRP A 535 9.46 -20.33 -3.86
N ILE A 536 8.39 -19.60 -3.53
CA ILE A 536 7.04 -19.80 -4.08
C ILE A 536 7.04 -19.70 -5.63
N PHE A 537 7.80 -18.76 -6.20
CA PHE A 537 7.84 -18.55 -7.64
C PHE A 537 8.88 -19.41 -8.37
N GLU A 538 9.84 -20.02 -7.66
CA GLU A 538 10.84 -20.95 -8.22
C GLU A 538 10.48 -22.43 -8.07
N ALA A 539 9.60 -22.78 -7.10
CA ALA A 539 9.21 -24.17 -6.79
C ALA A 539 8.26 -24.76 -7.83
N LYS A 540 8.17 -26.09 -7.84
CA LYS A 540 7.17 -26.84 -8.61
C LYS A 540 5.96 -27.16 -7.75
N GLN A 541 4.81 -27.33 -8.39
CA GLN A 541 3.59 -27.74 -7.68
C GLN A 541 3.80 -29.05 -6.93
N GLY A 542 3.47 -29.06 -5.66
CA GLY A 542 3.66 -30.16 -4.73
C GLY A 542 4.95 -30.08 -3.91
N ASP A 543 5.90 -29.23 -4.26
CA ASP A 543 7.12 -29.06 -3.49
C ASP A 543 6.82 -28.48 -2.09
N ILE A 544 7.64 -28.88 -1.12
CA ILE A 544 7.65 -28.35 0.25
C ILE A 544 8.91 -27.52 0.45
N SER A 545 8.77 -26.36 1.05
CA SER A 545 9.86 -25.46 1.31
C SER A 545 10.78 -25.95 2.43
N PRO A 546 12.02 -25.46 2.50
CA PRO A 546 12.77 -25.50 3.74
C PRO A 546 12.03 -24.72 4.85
N LEU A 547 12.46 -24.90 6.09
CA LEU A 547 12.06 -24.04 7.19
C LEU A 547 12.61 -22.62 6.96
N PHE A 548 11.72 -21.62 6.98
CA PHE A 548 12.10 -20.20 6.99
C PHE A 548 11.98 -19.63 8.40
N GLU A 549 13.01 -18.98 8.88
CA GLU A 549 12.97 -18.12 10.07
C GLU A 549 12.68 -16.69 9.59
N VAL A 550 11.56 -16.13 10.01
CA VAL A 550 11.01 -14.87 9.46
C VAL A 550 10.49 -13.97 10.58
N GLY A 551 9.91 -12.81 10.24
CA GLY A 551 9.60 -11.79 11.21
C GLY A 551 10.90 -11.17 11.76
N ASP A 552 10.86 -10.76 13.02
CA ASP A 552 12.06 -10.35 13.76
C ASP A 552 12.72 -11.55 14.47
N ASN A 553 12.84 -12.68 13.77
CA ASN A 553 13.22 -14.01 14.26
C ASN A 553 12.25 -14.61 15.29
N ASP A 554 11.01 -14.15 15.28
CA ASP A 554 9.92 -14.59 16.15
C ASP A 554 8.93 -15.52 15.47
N HIS A 555 9.07 -15.72 14.13
CA HIS A 555 8.22 -16.63 13.36
C HIS A 555 9.03 -17.71 12.64
N MET A 556 8.44 -18.88 12.52
CA MET A 556 8.91 -19.96 11.66
C MET A 556 7.81 -20.31 10.67
N LEU A 557 8.19 -20.58 9.42
CA LEU A 557 7.28 -20.77 8.30
C LEU A 557 7.74 -21.96 7.46
N VAL A 558 6.80 -22.81 7.04
CA VAL A 558 6.97 -23.83 6.00
C VAL A 558 5.81 -23.74 5.02
N LEU A 559 6.08 -23.91 3.75
CA LEU A 559 5.14 -23.75 2.65
C LEU A 559 5.05 -25.04 1.82
N VAL A 560 3.89 -25.27 1.20
CA VAL A 560 3.71 -26.25 0.13
C VAL A 560 3.10 -25.51 -1.06
N LEU A 561 3.73 -25.58 -2.21
CA LEU A 561 3.15 -25.01 -3.43
C LEU A 561 1.99 -25.88 -3.91
N ASN A 562 0.77 -25.38 -3.76
CA ASN A 562 -0.44 -26.12 -4.05
C ASN A 562 -0.99 -25.86 -5.45
N GLY A 563 -0.80 -24.66 -6.00
CA GLY A 563 -1.29 -24.28 -7.32
C GLY A 563 -0.41 -23.27 -8.02
N ILE A 564 -0.34 -23.38 -9.35
CA ILE A 564 0.36 -22.47 -10.25
C ILE A 564 -0.68 -21.97 -11.26
N HIS A 565 -0.88 -20.66 -11.34
CA HIS A 565 -1.79 -20.02 -12.25
C HIS A 565 -1.02 -19.03 -13.11
N GLU A 566 -0.77 -19.41 -14.36
CA GLU A 566 -0.03 -18.58 -15.31
C GLU A 566 -0.90 -17.43 -15.84
N GLN A 567 -0.25 -16.36 -16.29
CA GLN A 567 -0.92 -15.27 -17.01
C GLN A 567 -1.60 -15.81 -18.27
N GLY A 568 -2.82 -15.37 -18.58
CA GLY A 568 -3.58 -15.81 -19.75
C GLY A 568 -5.01 -16.16 -19.38
N TYR A 569 -5.40 -17.42 -19.63
CA TYR A 569 -6.73 -17.92 -19.28
C TYR A 569 -6.61 -19.19 -18.47
N ARG A 570 -7.25 -19.24 -17.31
CA ARG A 570 -7.31 -20.45 -16.49
C ARG A 570 -7.98 -21.56 -17.32
N PRO A 571 -7.39 -22.75 -17.38
CA PRO A 571 -7.90 -23.82 -18.23
C PRO A 571 -9.24 -24.37 -17.73
N TRP A 572 -10.04 -24.96 -18.63
CA TRP A 572 -11.37 -25.48 -18.30
C TRP A 572 -11.39 -26.59 -17.24
N ASN A 573 -10.26 -27.32 -17.12
CA ASN A 573 -10.06 -28.41 -16.13
C ASN A 573 -9.50 -27.93 -14.79
N ASP A 574 -9.22 -26.64 -14.65
CA ASP A 574 -8.94 -26.05 -13.33
C ASP A 574 -10.13 -26.31 -12.39
N ALA A 575 -9.83 -26.66 -11.13
CA ALA A 575 -10.85 -27.11 -10.18
C ALA A 575 -11.96 -26.07 -9.96
N GLU A 576 -11.59 -24.79 -9.80
CA GLU A 576 -12.56 -23.71 -9.56
C GLU A 576 -13.34 -23.37 -10.84
N VAL A 577 -12.65 -23.32 -11.98
CA VAL A 577 -13.26 -23.11 -13.29
C VAL A 577 -14.26 -24.22 -13.59
N LYS A 578 -13.89 -25.49 -13.38
CA LYS A 578 -14.73 -26.65 -13.60
C LYS A 578 -16.01 -26.62 -12.77
N GLU A 579 -15.94 -26.17 -11.52
CA GLU A 579 -17.14 -26.05 -10.68
C GLU A 579 -18.08 -24.92 -11.15
N ILE A 580 -17.53 -23.81 -11.64
CA ILE A 580 -18.32 -22.74 -12.27
C ILE A 580 -18.99 -23.25 -13.53
N LEU A 581 -18.23 -23.91 -14.40
CA LEU A 581 -18.75 -24.49 -15.64
C LEU A 581 -19.85 -25.50 -15.41
N LYS A 582 -19.68 -26.42 -14.43
CA LYS A 582 -20.72 -27.42 -14.07
C LYS A 582 -22.03 -26.74 -13.68
N ARG A 583 -21.98 -25.66 -12.89
CA ARG A 583 -23.18 -24.91 -12.49
C ARG A 583 -23.88 -24.29 -13.69
N GLU A 584 -23.11 -23.67 -14.58
CA GLU A 584 -23.68 -23.02 -15.79
C GLU A 584 -24.25 -24.04 -16.79
N VAL A 585 -23.52 -25.15 -17.05
CA VAL A 585 -24.00 -26.24 -17.90
C VAL A 585 -25.25 -26.91 -17.30
N MET A 586 -25.29 -27.09 -15.97
CA MET A 586 -26.47 -27.61 -15.28
C MET A 586 -27.70 -26.74 -15.53
N LYS A 587 -27.55 -25.41 -15.40
CA LYS A 587 -28.62 -24.45 -15.71
C LYS A 587 -29.06 -24.54 -17.17
N ASP A 588 -28.11 -24.63 -18.10
CA ASP A 588 -28.38 -24.68 -19.53
C ASP A 588 -29.17 -25.93 -19.89
N LYS A 589 -28.77 -27.10 -19.42
CA LYS A 589 -29.46 -28.38 -19.66
C LYS A 589 -30.85 -28.40 -19.03
N LYS A 590 -31.01 -27.89 -17.81
CA LYS A 590 -32.33 -27.72 -17.19
C LYS A 590 -33.22 -26.79 -18.00
N ALA A 591 -32.66 -25.68 -18.52
CA ALA A 591 -33.39 -24.78 -19.40
C ALA A 591 -33.86 -25.48 -20.67
N GLU A 592 -33.01 -26.29 -21.31
CA GLU A 592 -33.38 -27.06 -22.51
C GLU A 592 -34.57 -27.99 -22.24
N VAL A 593 -34.56 -28.73 -21.15
CA VAL A 593 -35.67 -29.62 -20.72
C VAL A 593 -36.96 -28.81 -20.54
N LEU A 594 -36.90 -27.69 -19.85
CA LEU A 594 -38.07 -26.84 -19.58
C LEU A 594 -38.55 -26.07 -20.83
N MET A 595 -37.64 -25.64 -21.68
CA MET A 595 -37.99 -25.02 -22.97
C MET A 595 -38.69 -26.03 -23.91
N ALA A 596 -38.20 -27.27 -23.96
CA ALA A 596 -38.87 -28.34 -24.70
C ALA A 596 -40.27 -28.60 -24.14
N LYS A 597 -40.44 -28.59 -22.80
CA LYS A 597 -41.74 -28.77 -22.14
C LYS A 597 -42.72 -27.63 -22.51
N LEU A 598 -42.24 -26.40 -22.65
CA LEU A 598 -43.05 -25.22 -23.05
C LEU A 598 -43.11 -24.98 -24.56
N LYS A 599 -42.49 -25.81 -25.39
CA LYS A 599 -42.52 -25.64 -26.86
C LYS A 599 -43.95 -25.74 -27.36
N GLY A 600 -44.34 -24.79 -28.21
CA GLY A 600 -45.69 -24.75 -28.80
C GLY A 600 -46.81 -24.23 -27.90
N VAL A 601 -46.48 -23.84 -26.65
CA VAL A 601 -47.47 -23.20 -25.75
C VAL A 601 -47.80 -21.80 -26.26
N LYS A 602 -49.14 -21.51 -26.40
CA LYS A 602 -49.65 -20.25 -26.95
C LYS A 602 -50.55 -19.48 -25.96
N SER A 603 -50.71 -19.98 -24.76
CA SER A 603 -51.52 -19.31 -23.71
C SER A 603 -50.99 -19.62 -22.29
N ILE A 604 -51.31 -18.76 -21.34
CA ILE A 604 -50.96 -18.94 -19.92
C ILE A 604 -51.62 -20.21 -19.37
N ALA A 605 -52.87 -20.49 -19.69
CA ALA A 605 -53.57 -21.69 -19.26
C ALA A 605 -52.90 -22.97 -19.75
N ALA A 606 -52.42 -22.99 -21.01
CA ALA A 606 -51.66 -24.12 -21.54
C ALA A 606 -50.31 -24.31 -20.86
N ALA A 607 -49.62 -23.21 -20.45
CA ALA A 607 -48.39 -23.28 -19.66
C ALA A 607 -48.69 -23.82 -18.24
N GLN A 608 -49.75 -23.39 -17.60
CA GLN A 608 -50.16 -23.83 -16.28
C GLN A 608 -50.49 -25.34 -16.30
N ALA A 609 -51.19 -25.83 -17.35
CA ALA A 609 -51.45 -27.26 -17.52
C ALA A 609 -50.18 -28.13 -17.65
N LYS A 610 -49.03 -27.50 -18.05
CA LYS A 610 -47.71 -28.11 -18.06
C LYS A 610 -46.92 -27.91 -16.73
N GLY A 611 -47.59 -27.39 -15.66
CA GLY A 611 -47.06 -27.23 -14.34
C GLY A 611 -46.32 -25.92 -14.09
N ALA A 612 -46.52 -24.93 -14.96
CA ALA A 612 -45.94 -23.59 -14.73
C ALA A 612 -46.74 -22.84 -13.64
N LYS A 613 -46.04 -22.14 -12.76
CA LYS A 613 -46.63 -21.24 -11.75
C LYS A 613 -46.98 -19.91 -12.43
N VAL A 614 -48.20 -19.45 -12.20
CA VAL A 614 -48.70 -18.20 -12.80
C VAL A 614 -48.65 -17.06 -11.80
N SER A 615 -48.16 -15.90 -12.21
CA SER A 615 -48.14 -14.66 -11.45
C SER A 615 -48.34 -13.43 -12.33
N ILE A 616 -48.69 -12.31 -11.71
CA ILE A 616 -48.72 -11.01 -12.41
C ILE A 616 -47.47 -10.25 -11.98
N VAL A 617 -46.75 -9.71 -12.93
CA VAL A 617 -45.58 -8.87 -12.71
C VAL A 617 -45.84 -7.50 -13.32
N ASN A 618 -45.62 -6.47 -12.50
CA ASN A 618 -45.91 -5.08 -12.85
C ASN A 618 -44.62 -4.30 -13.05
N GLN A 619 -44.71 -3.17 -13.73
CA GLN A 619 -43.67 -2.15 -13.84
C GLN A 619 -42.32 -2.69 -14.40
N ILE A 620 -42.39 -3.63 -15.34
CA ILE A 620 -41.23 -4.13 -16.05
C ILE A 620 -40.79 -3.09 -17.06
N THR A 621 -39.56 -2.65 -17.01
CA THR A 621 -38.91 -1.82 -18.05
C THR A 621 -37.75 -2.57 -18.69
N PHE A 622 -37.26 -2.10 -19.82
CA PHE A 622 -36.09 -2.70 -20.48
C PHE A 622 -34.79 -2.44 -19.62
N ALA A 623 -34.64 -1.21 -19.16
CA ALA A 623 -33.43 -0.79 -18.41
C ALA A 623 -33.35 -1.33 -16.99
N SER A 624 -34.50 -1.65 -16.36
CA SER A 624 -34.56 -2.23 -15.00
C SER A 624 -35.04 -3.69 -15.07
N PRO A 625 -34.11 -4.68 -15.01
CA PRO A 625 -34.49 -6.09 -15.07
C PRO A 625 -35.47 -6.49 -13.97
N ALA A 626 -36.52 -7.25 -14.34
CA ALA A 626 -37.56 -7.67 -13.43
C ALA A 626 -37.07 -8.64 -12.37
N PHE A 627 -37.34 -8.38 -11.10
CA PHE A 627 -37.19 -9.35 -10.01
C PHE A 627 -38.44 -10.25 -9.96
N ILE A 628 -38.26 -11.55 -10.14
CA ILE A 628 -39.33 -12.52 -10.14
C ILE A 628 -39.41 -13.23 -8.78
N GLN A 629 -40.35 -12.82 -7.96
CA GLN A 629 -40.48 -13.29 -6.58
C GLN A 629 -40.63 -14.82 -6.47
N SER A 630 -41.33 -15.46 -7.42
CA SER A 630 -41.56 -16.92 -7.40
C SER A 630 -40.30 -17.77 -7.57
N VAL A 631 -39.20 -17.19 -8.04
CA VAL A 631 -37.89 -17.84 -8.21
C VAL A 631 -36.77 -17.14 -7.46
N GLY A 632 -37.04 -15.96 -6.87
CA GLY A 632 -36.07 -15.18 -6.10
C GLY A 632 -34.91 -14.61 -6.91
N ALA A 633 -35.12 -14.32 -8.21
CA ALA A 633 -34.05 -13.91 -9.11
C ALA A 633 -34.43 -12.70 -9.98
N VAL A 634 -33.42 -11.94 -10.35
CA VAL A 634 -33.51 -10.88 -11.37
C VAL A 634 -33.34 -11.53 -12.74
N GLU A 635 -34.27 -11.18 -13.68
CA GLU A 635 -34.41 -11.84 -14.99
C GLU A 635 -34.27 -10.87 -16.16
N PRO A 636 -33.04 -10.46 -16.57
CA PRO A 636 -32.81 -9.51 -17.66
C PRO A 636 -33.36 -9.99 -19.02
N ALA A 637 -33.21 -11.29 -19.31
CA ALA A 637 -33.68 -11.89 -20.55
C ALA A 637 -35.19 -11.80 -20.68
N LEU A 638 -35.92 -11.92 -19.55
CA LEU A 638 -37.37 -11.74 -19.49
C LEU A 638 -37.73 -10.28 -19.80
N SER A 639 -37.06 -9.31 -19.16
CA SER A 639 -37.34 -7.87 -19.41
C SER A 639 -37.11 -7.49 -20.88
N GLY A 640 -36.03 -7.98 -21.50
CA GLY A 640 -35.74 -7.78 -22.90
C GLY A 640 -36.84 -8.39 -23.80
N ALA A 641 -37.29 -9.63 -23.51
CA ALA A 641 -38.36 -10.28 -24.25
C ALA A 641 -39.72 -9.54 -24.11
N VAL A 642 -40.04 -9.04 -22.92
CA VAL A 642 -41.24 -8.23 -22.65
C VAL A 642 -41.21 -6.92 -23.41
N ALA A 643 -40.06 -6.21 -23.41
CA ALA A 643 -39.90 -4.96 -24.13
C ALA A 643 -40.12 -5.15 -25.65
N ALA A 644 -39.66 -6.28 -26.17
CA ALA A 644 -39.83 -6.64 -27.63
C ALA A 644 -41.23 -7.17 -27.99
N THR A 645 -42.11 -7.38 -27.00
CA THR A 645 -43.46 -7.93 -27.25
C THR A 645 -44.54 -6.83 -27.15
N GLU A 646 -45.45 -6.79 -28.13
CA GLU A 646 -46.54 -5.82 -28.13
C GLU A 646 -47.60 -6.12 -27.09
N GLN A 647 -48.35 -5.10 -26.70
CA GLN A 647 -49.48 -5.23 -25.79
C GLN A 647 -50.53 -6.22 -26.34
N GLY A 648 -51.08 -7.05 -25.47
CA GLY A 648 -52.06 -8.09 -25.81
C GLY A 648 -51.46 -9.38 -26.40
N LYS A 649 -50.18 -9.36 -26.78
CA LYS A 649 -49.53 -10.51 -27.41
C LYS A 649 -48.89 -11.45 -26.37
N PHE A 650 -48.83 -12.73 -26.75
CA PHE A 650 -48.13 -13.78 -26.01
C PHE A 650 -46.67 -13.88 -26.47
N SER A 651 -45.77 -14.32 -25.62
CA SER A 651 -44.36 -14.52 -25.95
C SER A 651 -44.19 -15.45 -27.15
N LYS A 652 -43.35 -15.06 -28.12
CA LYS A 652 -43.14 -15.83 -29.37
C LYS A 652 -42.49 -17.20 -29.13
N LYS A 653 -41.67 -17.29 -28.08
CA LYS A 653 -40.95 -18.51 -27.65
C LYS A 653 -40.73 -18.48 -26.11
N PRO A 654 -40.50 -19.64 -25.51
CA PRO A 654 -40.09 -19.66 -24.11
C PRO A 654 -38.76 -18.88 -23.92
N VAL A 655 -38.65 -18.13 -22.82
CA VAL A 655 -37.49 -17.31 -22.50
C VAL A 655 -36.68 -18.03 -21.44
N LYS A 656 -35.41 -18.31 -21.73
CA LYS A 656 -34.42 -18.80 -20.77
C LYS A 656 -33.96 -17.63 -19.86
N GLY A 657 -34.14 -17.75 -18.57
CA GLY A 657 -33.68 -16.79 -17.60
C GLY A 657 -32.60 -17.32 -16.68
N ASN A 658 -32.31 -16.58 -15.61
CA ASN A 658 -31.29 -16.96 -14.63
C ASN A 658 -31.72 -18.12 -13.73
N ALA A 659 -33.01 -18.18 -13.35
CA ALA A 659 -33.53 -19.15 -12.38
C ALA A 659 -34.66 -20.04 -12.93
N GLY A 660 -35.08 -19.84 -14.19
CA GLY A 660 -36.17 -20.61 -14.77
C GLY A 660 -36.41 -20.30 -16.26
N VAL A 661 -37.44 -20.96 -16.80
CA VAL A 661 -37.94 -20.71 -18.16
C VAL A 661 -39.33 -20.10 -18.08
N TYR A 662 -39.55 -19.09 -18.88
CA TYR A 662 -40.70 -18.22 -18.82
C TYR A 662 -41.48 -18.18 -20.15
N VAL A 663 -42.81 -18.13 -20.05
CA VAL A 663 -43.69 -17.62 -21.10
C VAL A 663 -44.62 -16.59 -20.47
N PHE A 664 -45.02 -15.58 -21.25
CA PHE A 664 -45.82 -14.50 -20.73
C PHE A 664 -46.77 -13.91 -21.73
N GLN A 665 -47.79 -13.22 -21.25
CA GLN A 665 -48.67 -12.38 -22.04
C GLN A 665 -48.54 -10.92 -21.55
N VAL A 666 -48.34 -9.97 -22.46
CA VAL A 666 -48.31 -8.54 -22.12
C VAL A 666 -49.75 -8.04 -21.97
N LEU A 667 -50.14 -7.68 -20.75
CA LEU A 667 -51.48 -7.18 -20.44
C LEU A 667 -51.59 -5.68 -20.75
N LYS A 668 -50.60 -4.92 -20.36
CA LYS A 668 -50.55 -3.47 -20.55
C LYS A 668 -49.12 -3.02 -20.83
N LYS A 669 -48.99 -2.02 -21.69
CA LYS A 669 -47.69 -1.39 -21.99
C LYS A 669 -47.93 0.09 -22.19
N ALA A 670 -47.30 0.93 -21.39
CA ALA A 670 -47.48 2.37 -21.45
C ALA A 670 -46.26 3.10 -20.83
N MET A 671 -46.08 4.34 -21.25
CA MET A 671 -45.13 5.23 -20.61
C MET A 671 -45.55 5.48 -19.15
N ARG A 672 -44.58 5.48 -18.23
CA ARG A 672 -44.80 5.80 -16.81
C ARG A 672 -45.47 7.15 -16.65
N ALA A 673 -46.52 7.19 -15.82
CA ALA A 673 -47.25 8.42 -15.59
C ALA A 673 -46.32 9.50 -15.00
N GLY A 674 -46.41 10.73 -15.58
CA GLY A 674 -45.59 11.86 -15.14
C GLY A 674 -44.16 11.90 -15.66
N SER A 675 -43.71 10.88 -16.44
CA SER A 675 -42.38 10.93 -17.08
C SER A 675 -42.36 12.02 -18.17
N LYS A 676 -41.33 12.88 -18.09
CA LYS A 676 -41.11 13.95 -19.08
C LYS A 676 -39.77 13.73 -19.78
N PHE A 677 -39.77 13.72 -21.07
CA PHE A 677 -38.54 13.63 -21.87
C PHE A 677 -37.84 14.98 -21.91
N ASN A 678 -36.62 15.01 -21.39
CA ASN A 678 -35.71 16.13 -21.52
C ASN A 678 -34.45 15.65 -22.25
N GLU A 679 -34.37 15.95 -23.55
CA GLU A 679 -33.31 15.50 -24.45
C GLU A 679 -31.92 15.92 -23.94
N ALA A 680 -31.72 17.20 -23.68
CA ALA A 680 -30.42 17.74 -23.29
C ALA A 680 -29.91 17.18 -21.95
N GLN A 681 -30.82 17.08 -20.98
CA GLN A 681 -30.46 16.54 -19.66
C GLN A 681 -30.05 15.05 -19.75
N LEU A 682 -30.79 14.28 -20.54
CA LEU A 682 -30.54 12.83 -20.65
C LEU A 682 -29.27 12.54 -21.48
N GLU A 683 -29.05 13.30 -22.55
CA GLU A 683 -27.83 13.26 -23.36
C GLU A 683 -26.61 13.58 -22.49
N GLN A 684 -26.68 14.61 -21.65
CA GLN A 684 -25.64 14.96 -20.70
C GLN A 684 -25.40 13.83 -19.67
N GLN A 685 -26.47 13.27 -19.12
CA GLN A 685 -26.38 12.19 -18.13
C GLN A 685 -25.74 10.92 -18.70
N LEU A 686 -26.12 10.53 -19.91
CA LEU A 686 -25.55 9.38 -20.63
C LEU A 686 -24.07 9.62 -20.97
N SER A 687 -23.72 10.84 -21.41
CA SER A 687 -22.33 11.21 -21.67
C SER A 687 -21.50 11.14 -20.39
N GLN A 688 -22.01 11.57 -19.23
CA GLN A 688 -21.33 11.44 -17.95
C GLN A 688 -21.11 9.97 -17.54
N GLN A 689 -22.11 9.10 -17.77
CA GLN A 689 -21.95 7.66 -17.51
C GLN A 689 -20.88 7.03 -18.40
N SER A 690 -20.85 7.39 -19.69
CA SER A 690 -19.81 6.95 -20.63
C SER A 690 -18.42 7.43 -20.23
N MET A 691 -18.30 8.67 -19.73
CA MET A 691 -17.04 9.20 -19.22
C MET A 691 -16.52 8.43 -17.99
N GLN A 692 -17.40 7.92 -17.12
CA GLN A 692 -16.98 7.07 -16.00
C GLN A 692 -16.34 5.76 -16.47
N ILE A 693 -16.87 5.16 -17.55
CA ILE A 693 -16.28 3.96 -18.16
C ILE A 693 -14.91 4.29 -18.75
N VAL A 694 -14.78 5.43 -19.40
CA VAL A 694 -13.49 5.91 -19.94
C VAL A 694 -12.47 6.16 -18.81
N GLY A 695 -12.92 6.53 -17.60
CA GLY A 695 -12.03 6.71 -16.45
C GLY A 695 -11.16 5.49 -16.13
N GLY A 696 -11.60 4.28 -16.48
CA GLY A 696 -10.85 3.03 -16.30
C GLY A 696 -9.83 2.70 -17.40
N PHE A 697 -9.66 3.55 -18.40
CA PHE A 697 -8.83 3.26 -19.59
C PHE A 697 -7.39 2.84 -19.28
N MET A 698 -6.78 3.44 -18.26
CA MET A 698 -5.40 3.10 -17.87
C MET A 698 -5.28 1.65 -17.41
N GLN A 699 -6.24 1.16 -16.64
CA GLN A 699 -6.27 -0.22 -16.21
C GLN A 699 -6.37 -1.17 -17.42
N ASP A 700 -7.20 -0.83 -18.40
CA ASP A 700 -7.34 -1.62 -19.63
C ASP A 700 -6.07 -1.60 -20.48
N LEU A 701 -5.38 -0.47 -20.58
CA LEU A 701 -4.09 -0.36 -21.27
C LEU A 701 -3.03 -1.21 -20.60
N VAL A 702 -2.91 -1.13 -19.27
CA VAL A 702 -1.95 -1.94 -18.48
C VAL A 702 -2.26 -3.43 -18.58
N LEU A 703 -3.54 -3.82 -18.54
CA LEU A 703 -3.97 -5.22 -18.69
C LEU A 703 -3.65 -5.79 -20.09
N LYS A 704 -3.62 -4.95 -21.11
CA LYS A 704 -3.26 -5.34 -22.49
C LYS A 704 -1.74 -5.32 -22.72
N ALA A 705 -1.01 -4.57 -21.92
CA ALA A 705 0.43 -4.51 -22.00
C ALA A 705 1.08 -5.79 -21.44
N HIS A 706 2.14 -6.25 -22.08
CA HIS A 706 2.96 -7.31 -21.53
C HIS A 706 3.86 -6.69 -20.44
N VAL A 707 3.49 -6.88 -19.18
CA VAL A 707 4.24 -6.42 -18.02
C VAL A 707 4.73 -7.64 -17.25
N VAL A 708 6.04 -7.72 -17.03
CA VAL A 708 6.68 -8.71 -16.16
C VAL A 708 7.19 -7.99 -14.92
N ASP A 709 6.77 -8.44 -13.74
CA ASP A 709 7.16 -7.86 -12.46
C ASP A 709 8.05 -8.85 -11.69
N ASN A 710 9.33 -8.53 -11.58
CA ASN A 710 10.33 -9.33 -10.87
C ASN A 710 10.80 -8.65 -9.59
N ARG A 711 10.07 -7.65 -9.09
CA ARG A 711 10.45 -6.88 -7.89
C ARG A 711 10.65 -7.77 -6.66
N TYR A 712 9.91 -8.87 -6.55
CA TYR A 712 10.05 -9.87 -5.47
C TYR A 712 11.47 -10.45 -5.35
N LEU A 713 12.29 -10.39 -6.42
CA LEU A 713 13.68 -10.82 -6.39
C LEU A 713 14.60 -9.83 -5.67
N PHE A 714 14.21 -8.55 -5.57
CA PHE A 714 15.08 -7.47 -5.10
C PHE A 714 14.59 -6.81 -3.81
N PHE A 715 13.29 -6.78 -3.60
CA PHE A 715 12.67 -5.94 -2.57
C PHE A 715 11.81 -6.71 -1.59
#